data_5205c62791e523a5cb05d85db307cc83
#
_entry.id   5205c62791e523a5cb05d85db307cc83
#
_cell.length_a   1.000
_cell.length_b   1.000
_cell.length_c   1.000
_cell.angle_alpha   90.00
_cell.angle_beta   90.00
_cell.angle_gamma   90.00
#
_symmetry.space_group_name_H-M   'P 1'
#
loop_
_entity.id
_entity.type
_entity.pdbx_description
1 polymer ?
#
loop_
_entity_poly.entity_id
_entity_poly.type
_entity_poly.pdbx_seq_one_letter_code
_entity_poly.pdbx_strand_id
1 'polypeptide(L)'
;MWRWGNAGHSPHVYRLMGPLAWWGRFVYRRRWLVLVVSVLTLGVSVASLVAGGQLRNVPFRDTEAGRTNQLIRDEFPRPTGAPAAATSSFVLIFTSREGLDAADERFIGNMNKVLAPLRADPRVVSIFTADNVLPESAAALRSKDGKRALASVTVKGTTTDAEGFFPELRALVRTDKFDVVATGNIPLNGDIDATLDRDLQRAEFVSLPLALILLLLVFGSAAAALLTLGVGVIVIVAGLGATFALARSTDVSQYALNIVTLIGLGVAIDYSLFIVSRFREELARGATVEDAVGIALATAGRAILFSGITVAIGLAGMLFYPGTFLVSLGVSGSLVVAAAVLYGLTFLPALLSILGPRVGAWRLPLPSGSGGPGLWHSIATAVMRRPVLVLVPTVALIAIAASPFVQLRLATADATILPPTVESRRGYDMLVNDFPGQDQSTITVVARFPDDPLSHRAALEDLRTRLAALPDVLRVDMPLSAQTTSPHITTLSVRTARTAQSDEARAIVRAVRGQTLDGGVVLVTGDTAFDVDAVDYLVDRTPIAVGFVTLTTMLALFLLLGSVVLPLKAVAMNALSVAASFGALVWIIQQGHFANILNFTPQSIEPSLPVIMFCIMFGLSMDYEVLLLSRIQEEYLRTGDNTAAVASGLERSGRLITGAAAIMVGVFVAFALADVVIIKSVGLGLAIAVALDATLVRALVVPATMRLLGRANWWSPWRLGRRVRFEPASATMDA
;
A
#
# COMPACT_ATOMS: atom_id res chain seq x y z
N MET A 1 54.05 34.68 -15.44
CA MET A 1 53.31 35.93 -15.19
C MET A 1 52.17 36.02 -16.22
N TRP A 2 51.04 35.37 -15.97
CA TRP A 2 49.82 35.49 -16.77
C TRP A 2 48.66 35.82 -15.82
N ARG A 3 48.21 37.09 -15.88
CA ARG A 3 47.01 37.58 -15.20
C ARG A 3 45.78 37.03 -15.92
N TRP A 4 45.02 36.17 -15.27
CA TRP A 4 43.63 35.87 -15.68
C TRP A 4 42.73 36.99 -15.17
N GLY A 5 42.21 37.75 -16.09
CA GLY A 5 41.23 38.80 -15.83
C GLY A 5 39.93 38.22 -15.33
N ASN A 6 39.35 38.90 -14.34
CA ASN A 6 37.98 38.72 -13.84
C ASN A 6 36.97 38.76 -15.00
N ALA A 7 36.57 37.62 -15.53
CA ALA A 7 35.35 37.55 -16.35
C ALA A 7 34.15 37.67 -15.41
N GLY A 8 33.70 38.89 -15.18
CA GLY A 8 32.47 39.22 -14.50
C GLY A 8 31.29 38.49 -15.17
N HIS A 9 30.71 37.52 -14.50
CA HIS A 9 29.46 36.92 -14.95
C HIS A 9 28.38 37.98 -14.93
N SER A 10 27.92 38.37 -16.12
CA SER A 10 26.93 39.43 -16.30
C SER A 10 25.62 39.09 -15.58
N PRO A 11 25.01 40.07 -14.88
CA PRO A 11 23.73 39.85 -14.14
C PRO A 11 22.56 39.46 -15.05
N HIS A 12 22.72 39.53 -16.36
CA HIS A 12 21.68 39.18 -17.36
C HIS A 12 21.44 37.67 -17.54
N VAL A 13 22.45 36.80 -17.31
CA VAL A 13 22.29 35.33 -17.42
C VAL A 13 21.33 34.79 -16.36
N TYR A 14 21.20 35.45 -15.24
CA TYR A 14 20.40 34.97 -14.08
C TYR A 14 18.95 35.48 -14.06
N ARG A 15 18.57 36.46 -14.90
CA ARG A 15 17.16 36.87 -15.05
C ARG A 15 16.28 35.82 -15.72
N LEU A 16 16.86 34.81 -16.38
CA LEU A 16 16.19 33.76 -17.13
C LEU A 16 15.91 32.48 -16.30
N MET A 17 16.44 32.39 -15.06
CA MET A 17 16.35 31.13 -14.27
C MET A 17 15.04 30.88 -13.49
N GLY A 18 14.06 31.76 -13.60
CA GLY A 18 12.73 31.53 -13.03
C GLY A 18 12.61 31.62 -11.49
N PRO A 19 11.39 31.40 -10.94
CA PRO A 19 11.10 31.65 -9.52
C PRO A 19 11.87 30.73 -8.58
N LEU A 20 12.20 29.48 -8.97
CA LEU A 20 12.94 28.54 -8.11
C LEU A 20 14.43 28.92 -7.94
N ALA A 21 15.06 29.56 -8.93
CA ALA A 21 16.42 30.11 -8.75
C ALA A 21 16.43 31.26 -7.75
N TRP A 22 15.43 32.14 -7.82
CA TRP A 22 15.24 33.21 -6.84
C TRP A 22 15.02 32.61 -5.44
N TRP A 23 14.16 31.59 -5.34
CA TRP A 23 13.90 30.86 -4.08
C TRP A 23 15.20 30.27 -3.51
N GLY A 24 16.03 29.62 -4.33
CA GLY A 24 17.31 29.06 -3.90
C GLY A 24 18.25 30.10 -3.30
N ARG A 25 18.36 31.27 -3.93
CA ARG A 25 19.16 32.40 -3.39
C ARG A 25 18.54 32.97 -2.11
N PHE A 26 17.21 33.06 -2.04
CA PHE A 26 16.52 33.47 -0.84
C PHE A 26 16.84 32.50 0.32
N VAL A 27 16.75 31.18 0.09
CA VAL A 27 17.11 30.15 1.07
C VAL A 27 18.58 30.26 1.50
N TYR A 28 19.50 30.48 0.57
CA TYR A 28 20.91 30.69 0.89
C TYR A 28 21.12 31.92 1.80
N ARG A 29 20.53 33.06 1.45
CA ARG A 29 20.68 34.31 2.20
C ARG A 29 20.01 34.27 3.56
N ARG A 30 18.89 33.56 3.68
CA ARG A 30 18.09 33.43 4.91
C ARG A 30 18.15 32.00 5.51
N ARG A 31 19.25 31.27 5.27
CA ARG A 31 19.41 29.86 5.65
C ARG A 31 19.08 29.57 7.10
N TRP A 32 19.48 30.40 8.03
CA TRP A 32 19.18 30.20 9.45
C TRP A 32 17.68 30.36 9.76
N LEU A 33 17.02 31.33 9.15
CA LEU A 33 15.57 31.52 9.28
C LEU A 33 14.82 30.29 8.71
N VAL A 34 15.21 29.83 7.54
CA VAL A 34 14.60 28.66 6.88
C VAL A 34 14.81 27.42 7.75
N LEU A 35 16.00 27.22 8.32
CA LEU A 35 16.25 26.10 9.25
C LEU A 35 15.39 26.19 10.52
N VAL A 36 15.29 27.36 11.14
CA VAL A 36 14.45 27.55 12.33
C VAL A 36 12.99 27.24 12.02
N VAL A 37 12.46 27.76 10.92
CA VAL A 37 11.08 27.47 10.49
C VAL A 37 10.91 25.97 10.23
N SER A 38 11.86 25.31 9.54
CA SER A 38 11.79 23.87 9.27
C SER A 38 11.86 23.03 10.56
N VAL A 39 12.67 23.43 11.53
CA VAL A 39 12.75 22.77 12.85
C VAL A 39 11.45 23.00 13.64
N LEU A 40 10.86 24.19 13.58
CA LEU A 40 9.58 24.47 14.23
C LEU A 40 8.44 23.63 13.62
N THR A 41 8.36 23.52 12.29
CA THR A 41 7.38 22.67 11.63
C THR A 41 7.58 21.19 11.99
N LEU A 42 8.83 20.73 12.08
CA LEU A 42 9.15 19.39 12.57
C LEU A 42 8.74 19.22 14.04
N GLY A 43 9.00 20.23 14.90
CA GLY A 43 8.57 20.23 16.29
C GLY A 43 7.05 20.11 16.46
N VAL A 44 6.27 20.80 15.61
CA VAL A 44 4.80 20.64 15.56
C VAL A 44 4.42 19.22 15.14
N SER A 45 5.12 18.64 14.17
CA SER A 45 4.87 17.26 13.73
C SER A 45 5.18 16.25 14.84
N VAL A 46 6.29 16.42 15.54
CA VAL A 46 6.65 15.58 16.70
C VAL A 46 5.63 15.75 17.84
N ALA A 47 5.21 16.98 18.13
CA ALA A 47 4.18 17.23 19.13
C ALA A 47 2.84 16.55 18.76
N SER A 48 2.48 16.55 17.48
CA SER A 48 1.30 15.84 16.96
C SER A 48 1.42 14.34 17.12
N LEU A 49 2.62 13.79 16.89
CA LEU A 49 2.91 12.37 17.07
C LEU A 49 2.79 11.96 18.54
N VAL A 50 3.40 12.74 19.46
CA VAL A 50 3.37 12.47 20.91
C VAL A 50 1.97 12.63 21.49
N ALA A 51 1.21 13.62 21.01
CA ALA A 51 -0.17 13.80 21.45
C ALA A 51 -1.11 12.70 20.95
N GLY A 52 -0.65 11.90 19.99
CA GLY A 52 -1.39 10.74 19.45
C GLY A 52 -2.62 11.13 18.64
N GLY A 53 -3.32 10.13 18.18
CA GLY A 53 -4.61 10.18 17.50
C GLY A 53 -5.19 8.76 17.49
N GLN A 54 -6.50 8.62 17.38
CA GLN A 54 -7.11 7.29 17.30
C GLN A 54 -7.01 6.78 15.86
N LEU A 55 -6.10 5.85 15.66
CA LEU A 55 -6.08 5.05 14.43
C LEU A 55 -7.15 3.95 14.58
N ARG A 56 -7.96 3.76 13.57
CA ARG A 56 -9.07 2.81 13.59
C ARG A 56 -8.99 1.88 12.40
N ASN A 57 -9.46 0.68 12.57
CA ASN A 57 -9.78 -0.16 11.42
C ASN A 57 -11.03 0.43 10.75
N VAL A 58 -10.90 0.93 9.51
CA VAL A 58 -12.00 1.53 8.76
C VAL A 58 -12.58 0.45 7.85
N PRO A 59 -13.69 -0.20 8.24
CA PRO A 59 -14.33 -1.21 7.40
C PRO A 59 -15.03 -0.57 6.20
N PHE A 60 -15.37 -1.37 5.21
CA PHE A 60 -16.24 -0.96 4.11
C PHE A 60 -17.65 -0.66 4.64
N ARG A 61 -18.00 0.63 4.84
CA ARG A 61 -19.26 1.04 5.49
C ARG A 61 -20.44 1.11 4.53
N ASP A 62 -20.24 1.44 3.28
CA ASP A 62 -21.31 1.71 2.30
C ASP A 62 -21.70 0.50 1.45
N THR A 63 -21.43 -0.72 1.92
CA THR A 63 -21.83 -1.95 1.24
C THR A 63 -23.23 -2.41 1.68
N GLU A 64 -23.88 -3.24 0.85
CA GLU A 64 -25.18 -3.83 1.22
C GLU A 64 -25.06 -4.67 2.50
N ALA A 65 -24.04 -5.53 2.58
CA ALA A 65 -23.79 -6.35 3.76
C ALA A 65 -23.53 -5.51 5.00
N GLY A 66 -22.81 -4.38 4.86
CA GLY A 66 -22.57 -3.42 5.95
C GLY A 66 -23.85 -2.77 6.46
N ARG A 67 -24.69 -2.24 5.54
CA ARG A 67 -25.99 -1.64 5.87
C ARG A 67 -26.96 -2.65 6.46
N THR A 68 -26.98 -3.88 5.93
CA THR A 68 -27.81 -4.97 6.45
C THR A 68 -27.38 -5.37 7.86
N ASN A 69 -26.08 -5.43 8.14
CA ASN A 69 -25.57 -5.72 9.47
C ASN A 69 -25.90 -4.60 10.48
N GLN A 70 -25.91 -3.35 10.02
CA GLN A 70 -26.37 -2.22 10.83
C GLN A 70 -27.88 -2.31 11.09
N LEU A 71 -28.70 -2.62 10.08
CA LEU A 71 -30.14 -2.81 10.21
C LEU A 71 -30.47 -3.90 11.25
N ILE A 72 -29.75 -5.04 11.22
CA ILE A 72 -29.91 -6.10 12.25
C ILE A 72 -29.66 -5.52 13.64
N ARG A 73 -28.60 -4.74 13.82
CA ARG A 73 -28.26 -4.16 15.14
C ARG A 73 -29.27 -3.15 15.63
N ASP A 74 -29.89 -2.42 14.72
CA ASP A 74 -30.84 -1.34 15.06
C ASP A 74 -32.25 -1.92 15.35
N GLU A 75 -32.67 -2.92 14.59
CA GLU A 75 -34.04 -3.46 14.59
C GLU A 75 -34.25 -4.62 15.58
N PHE A 76 -33.21 -5.43 15.88
CA PHE A 76 -33.39 -6.52 16.83
C PHE A 76 -33.50 -6.00 18.27
N PRO A 77 -34.60 -6.38 19.01
CA PRO A 77 -34.73 -6.01 20.40
C PRO A 77 -33.59 -6.64 21.19
N ARG A 78 -32.88 -5.80 21.91
CA ARG A 78 -31.88 -6.28 22.87
C ARG A 78 -32.61 -7.08 23.96
N PRO A 79 -32.15 -8.27 24.35
CA PRO A 79 -32.77 -9.01 25.44
C PRO A 79 -32.89 -8.11 26.67
N THR A 80 -34.09 -8.07 27.27
CA THR A 80 -34.35 -7.34 28.51
C THR A 80 -33.40 -7.85 29.59
N GLY A 81 -32.49 -7.00 30.07
CA GLY A 81 -31.44 -7.38 31.02
C GLY A 81 -30.07 -7.70 30.41
N ALA A 82 -29.92 -7.71 29.08
CA ALA A 82 -28.60 -7.71 28.48
C ALA A 82 -27.91 -6.35 28.68
N PRO A 83 -26.60 -6.32 28.95
CA PRO A 83 -25.89 -5.07 29.05
C PRO A 83 -26.08 -4.29 27.76
N ALA A 84 -26.31 -2.97 27.87
CA ALA A 84 -26.46 -2.06 26.75
C ALA A 84 -25.18 -1.96 25.86
N ALA A 85 -24.12 -2.63 26.27
CA ALA A 85 -22.84 -2.71 25.58
C ALA A 85 -22.85 -3.76 24.46
N ALA A 86 -22.23 -3.43 23.34
CA ALA A 86 -21.90 -4.38 22.29
C ALA A 86 -21.17 -5.60 22.91
N THR A 87 -21.36 -6.78 22.33
CA THR A 87 -20.62 -7.97 22.71
C THR A 87 -19.81 -8.49 21.53
N SER A 88 -18.66 -9.05 21.80
CA SER A 88 -17.80 -9.73 20.84
C SER A 88 -17.37 -11.09 21.38
N SER A 89 -16.81 -11.95 20.54
CA SER A 89 -16.45 -13.31 20.97
C SER A 89 -15.11 -13.75 20.42
N PHE A 90 -14.49 -14.68 21.14
CA PHE A 90 -13.31 -15.43 20.69
C PHE A 90 -13.44 -16.90 21.11
N VAL A 91 -12.59 -17.74 20.54
CA VAL A 91 -12.61 -19.19 20.76
C VAL A 91 -11.29 -19.62 21.38
N LEU A 92 -11.36 -20.49 22.39
CA LEU A 92 -10.23 -21.20 22.97
C LEU A 92 -10.30 -22.67 22.58
N ILE A 93 -9.22 -23.20 22.04
CA ILE A 93 -9.08 -24.62 21.68
C ILE A 93 -8.18 -25.28 22.70
N PHE A 94 -8.70 -26.31 23.36
CA PHE A 94 -8.02 -27.08 24.38
C PHE A 94 -7.56 -28.42 23.83
N THR A 95 -6.27 -28.73 23.92
CA THR A 95 -5.68 -30.03 23.60
C THR A 95 -5.01 -30.59 24.85
N SER A 96 -5.41 -31.81 25.34
CA SER A 96 -4.82 -32.40 26.53
C SER A 96 -3.36 -32.80 26.29
N ARG A 97 -2.45 -32.38 27.18
CA ARG A 97 -1.05 -32.85 27.17
C ARG A 97 -0.92 -34.29 27.75
N GLU A 98 -1.91 -34.75 28.50
CA GLU A 98 -1.98 -36.10 29.04
C GLU A 98 -2.61 -37.10 28.04
N GLY A 99 -3.05 -36.64 26.85
CA GLY A 99 -3.69 -37.45 25.81
C GLY A 99 -5.12 -37.89 26.14
N LEU A 100 -5.81 -37.17 27.03
CA LEU A 100 -7.21 -37.44 27.37
C LEU A 100 -8.12 -37.06 26.21
N ASP A 101 -9.19 -37.82 25.97
CA ASP A 101 -10.24 -37.46 25.03
C ASP A 101 -11.10 -36.31 25.55
N ALA A 102 -11.60 -35.47 24.65
CA ALA A 102 -12.44 -34.33 25.00
C ALA A 102 -13.79 -34.67 25.60
N ALA A 103 -14.20 -35.97 25.55
CA ALA A 103 -15.37 -36.50 26.22
C ALA A 103 -15.07 -37.08 27.61
N ASP A 104 -13.79 -37.23 28.01
CA ASP A 104 -13.38 -37.74 29.33
C ASP A 104 -13.79 -36.74 30.42
N GLU A 105 -14.39 -37.22 31.51
CA GLU A 105 -14.77 -36.38 32.64
C GLU A 105 -13.59 -35.64 33.26
N ARG A 106 -12.37 -36.20 33.22
CA ARG A 106 -11.15 -35.56 33.72
C ARG A 106 -10.74 -34.41 32.80
N PHE A 107 -10.90 -34.59 31.48
CA PHE A 107 -10.66 -33.49 30.52
C PHE A 107 -11.61 -32.33 30.83
N ILE A 108 -12.92 -32.62 30.90
CA ILE A 108 -13.97 -31.60 31.15
C ILE A 108 -13.74 -30.91 32.50
N GLY A 109 -13.48 -31.72 33.56
CA GLY A 109 -13.21 -31.18 34.89
C GLY A 109 -11.96 -30.30 34.97
N ASN A 110 -10.87 -30.69 34.28
CA ASN A 110 -9.65 -29.87 34.19
C ASN A 110 -9.88 -28.59 33.35
N MET A 111 -10.58 -28.68 32.22
CA MET A 111 -10.92 -27.52 31.37
C MET A 111 -11.77 -26.50 32.15
N ASN A 112 -12.78 -26.96 32.89
CA ASN A 112 -13.64 -26.11 33.72
C ASN A 112 -12.85 -25.40 34.84
N LYS A 113 -11.84 -26.06 35.44
CA LYS A 113 -10.94 -25.44 36.42
C LYS A 113 -10.09 -24.32 35.76
N VAL A 114 -9.59 -24.55 34.59
CA VAL A 114 -8.80 -23.56 33.82
C VAL A 114 -9.68 -22.37 33.41
N LEU A 115 -10.95 -22.60 33.07
CA LEU A 115 -11.89 -21.53 32.66
C LEU A 115 -12.51 -20.80 33.88
N ALA A 116 -12.36 -21.29 35.11
CA ALA A 116 -12.97 -20.67 36.29
C ALA A 116 -12.55 -19.21 36.53
N PRO A 117 -11.24 -18.82 36.44
CA PRO A 117 -10.85 -17.44 36.58
C PRO A 117 -11.44 -16.55 35.48
N LEU A 118 -11.55 -17.08 34.27
CA LEU A 118 -12.14 -16.35 33.13
C LEU A 118 -13.65 -16.14 33.34
N ARG A 119 -14.37 -17.12 33.87
CA ARG A 119 -15.81 -16.99 34.20
C ARG A 119 -16.07 -15.95 35.31
N ALA A 120 -15.10 -15.74 36.19
CA ALA A 120 -15.20 -14.76 37.28
C ALA A 120 -14.89 -13.32 36.83
N ASP A 121 -14.32 -13.11 35.64
CA ASP A 121 -13.99 -11.79 35.16
C ASP A 121 -15.25 -11.01 34.73
N PRO A 122 -15.45 -9.79 35.24
CA PRO A 122 -16.68 -8.99 34.97
C PRO A 122 -16.83 -8.58 33.49
N ARG A 123 -15.79 -8.69 32.66
CA ARG A 123 -15.83 -8.42 31.22
C ARG A 123 -16.39 -9.60 30.43
N VAL A 124 -16.39 -10.82 31.00
CA VAL A 124 -16.91 -12.02 30.35
C VAL A 124 -18.42 -12.13 30.60
N VAL A 125 -19.16 -12.30 29.51
CA VAL A 125 -20.63 -12.44 29.53
C VAL A 125 -21.04 -13.92 29.67
N SER A 126 -20.44 -14.78 28.84
CA SER A 126 -20.76 -16.21 28.82
C SER A 126 -19.58 -17.02 28.26
N ILE A 127 -19.50 -18.28 28.67
CA ILE A 127 -18.57 -19.26 28.11
C ILE A 127 -19.37 -20.52 27.77
N PHE A 128 -19.39 -20.86 26.46
CA PHE A 128 -20.03 -22.06 25.95
C PHE A 128 -18.99 -23.15 25.70
N THR A 129 -19.24 -24.32 26.24
CA THR A 129 -18.41 -25.52 26.13
C THR A 129 -19.34 -26.73 25.84
N ALA A 130 -18.79 -27.85 25.38
CA ALA A 130 -19.58 -28.99 24.97
C ALA A 130 -20.42 -29.62 26.13
N ASP A 131 -20.11 -29.33 27.38
CA ASP A 131 -20.81 -29.80 28.58
C ASP A 131 -21.96 -28.88 29.02
N ASN A 132 -22.04 -27.63 28.51
CA ASN A 132 -23.08 -26.69 28.93
C ASN A 132 -23.98 -26.21 27.79
N VAL A 133 -23.93 -26.86 26.64
CA VAL A 133 -24.82 -26.63 25.48
C VAL A 133 -25.70 -27.83 25.20
N LEU A 134 -26.72 -27.65 24.35
CA LEU A 134 -27.58 -28.75 23.93
C LEU A 134 -26.76 -29.85 23.21
N PRO A 135 -27.13 -31.14 23.36
CA PRO A 135 -26.39 -32.26 22.78
C PRO A 135 -26.12 -32.14 21.28
N GLU A 136 -27.05 -31.55 20.54
CA GLU A 136 -26.91 -31.29 19.09
C GLU A 136 -25.78 -30.32 18.77
N SER A 137 -25.56 -29.33 19.65
CA SER A 137 -24.49 -28.34 19.51
C SER A 137 -23.14 -28.80 20.07
N ALA A 138 -23.17 -29.75 21.03
CA ALA A 138 -21.98 -30.26 21.72
C ALA A 138 -21.00 -30.94 20.75
N ALA A 139 -21.51 -31.61 19.72
CA ALA A 139 -20.70 -32.29 18.73
C ALA A 139 -19.84 -31.29 17.90
N ALA A 140 -20.36 -30.11 17.63
CA ALA A 140 -19.63 -29.05 16.90
C ALA A 140 -18.49 -28.42 17.73
N LEU A 141 -18.53 -28.56 19.06
CA LEU A 141 -17.53 -28.05 19.99
C LEU A 141 -16.45 -29.08 20.34
N ARG A 142 -16.48 -30.26 19.71
CA ARG A 142 -15.45 -31.28 19.81
C ARG A 142 -14.83 -31.55 18.45
N SER A 143 -13.53 -31.80 18.41
CA SER A 143 -12.84 -32.13 17.18
C SER A 143 -13.29 -33.49 16.62
N LYS A 144 -13.12 -33.66 15.29
CA LYS A 144 -13.44 -34.91 14.56
C LYS A 144 -12.71 -36.12 15.11
N ASP A 145 -11.49 -35.93 15.64
CA ASP A 145 -10.66 -36.97 16.28
C ASP A 145 -10.94 -37.18 17.78
N GLY A 146 -11.84 -36.38 18.37
CA GLY A 146 -12.20 -36.42 19.78
C GLY A 146 -11.13 -35.90 20.75
N LYS A 147 -9.99 -35.40 20.29
CA LYS A 147 -8.85 -35.01 21.14
C LYS A 147 -8.85 -33.56 21.59
N ARG A 148 -9.69 -32.72 20.97
CA ARG A 148 -9.77 -31.28 21.24
C ARG A 148 -11.19 -30.85 21.57
N ALA A 149 -11.30 -29.83 22.43
CA ALA A 149 -12.57 -29.16 22.71
C ALA A 149 -12.47 -27.65 22.54
N LEU A 150 -13.58 -27.04 22.13
CA LEU A 150 -13.75 -25.61 22.02
C LEU A 150 -14.42 -25.02 23.25
N ALA A 151 -13.98 -23.83 23.67
CA ALA A 151 -14.72 -22.95 24.53
C ALA A 151 -14.96 -21.62 23.79
N SER A 152 -16.22 -21.29 23.51
CA SER A 152 -16.60 -20.00 22.92
C SER A 152 -16.81 -18.98 24.02
N VAL A 153 -16.04 -17.92 24.06
CA VAL A 153 -16.05 -16.90 25.10
C VAL A 153 -16.65 -15.62 24.54
N THR A 154 -17.76 -15.16 25.12
CA THR A 154 -18.39 -13.89 24.78
C THR A 154 -18.00 -12.84 25.83
N VAL A 155 -17.56 -11.69 25.37
CA VAL A 155 -17.09 -10.56 26.21
C VAL A 155 -17.89 -9.30 25.93
N LYS A 156 -17.90 -8.37 26.88
CA LYS A 156 -18.50 -7.04 26.74
C LYS A 156 -17.62 -6.16 25.86
N GLY A 157 -18.24 -5.33 25.06
CA GLY A 157 -17.57 -4.39 24.16
C GLY A 157 -17.57 -4.83 22.70
N THR A 158 -17.20 -3.91 21.83
CA THR A 158 -16.92 -4.20 20.41
C THR A 158 -15.64 -5.02 20.28
N THR A 159 -15.36 -5.58 19.12
CA THR A 159 -14.09 -6.28 18.86
C THR A 159 -12.89 -5.39 19.19
N THR A 160 -12.92 -4.14 18.80
CA THR A 160 -11.84 -3.18 19.08
C THR A 160 -11.67 -2.90 20.59
N ASP A 161 -12.77 -2.79 21.35
CA ASP A 161 -12.68 -2.64 22.81
C ASP A 161 -12.07 -3.89 23.45
N ALA A 162 -12.46 -5.06 22.96
CA ALA A 162 -12.00 -6.34 23.48
C ALA A 162 -10.52 -6.63 23.16
N GLU A 163 -10.02 -6.17 22.03
CA GLU A 163 -8.59 -6.24 21.66
C GLU A 163 -7.70 -5.65 22.76
N GLY A 164 -8.12 -4.51 23.33
CA GLY A 164 -7.36 -3.81 24.36
C GLY A 164 -7.16 -4.61 25.65
N PHE A 165 -8.13 -5.42 26.07
CA PHE A 165 -8.05 -6.21 27.31
C PHE A 165 -7.88 -7.72 27.08
N PHE A 166 -7.91 -8.20 25.85
CA PHE A 166 -7.74 -9.61 25.52
C PHE A 166 -6.45 -10.23 26.08
N PRO A 167 -5.27 -9.56 26.03
CA PRO A 167 -4.04 -10.13 26.59
C PRO A 167 -4.15 -10.47 28.08
N GLU A 168 -4.91 -9.67 28.85
CA GLU A 168 -5.17 -9.94 30.27
C GLU A 168 -6.05 -11.17 30.45
N LEU A 169 -7.15 -11.27 29.67
CA LEU A 169 -8.03 -12.45 29.70
C LEU A 169 -7.29 -13.72 29.26
N ARG A 170 -6.45 -13.62 28.23
CA ARG A 170 -5.64 -14.74 27.72
C ARG A 170 -4.65 -15.23 28.78
N ALA A 171 -4.12 -14.32 29.60
CA ALA A 171 -3.20 -14.67 30.69
C ALA A 171 -3.87 -15.49 31.82
N LEU A 172 -5.18 -15.34 32.04
CA LEU A 172 -5.93 -16.11 33.04
C LEU A 172 -6.06 -17.59 32.69
N VAL A 173 -5.87 -17.98 31.43
CA VAL A 173 -6.06 -19.34 30.90
C VAL A 173 -4.72 -20.11 30.77
N ARG A 174 -3.69 -19.72 31.53
CA ARG A 174 -2.41 -20.45 31.54
C ARG A 174 -2.50 -21.72 32.36
N THR A 175 -2.04 -22.85 31.80
CA THR A 175 -2.08 -24.16 32.41
C THR A 175 -0.96 -25.05 31.87
N ASP A 176 -0.51 -26.00 32.67
CA ASP A 176 0.43 -27.07 32.30
C ASP A 176 -0.29 -28.33 31.75
N LYS A 177 -1.60 -28.44 31.96
CA LYS A 177 -2.39 -29.62 31.56
C LYS A 177 -2.85 -29.61 30.11
N PHE A 178 -3.00 -28.43 29.54
CA PHE A 178 -3.48 -28.24 28.18
C PHE A 178 -2.52 -27.39 27.35
N ASP A 179 -2.44 -27.68 26.06
CA ASP A 179 -2.07 -26.69 25.07
C ASP A 179 -3.34 -25.92 24.70
N VAL A 180 -3.38 -24.62 25.02
CA VAL A 180 -4.55 -23.77 24.81
C VAL A 180 -4.21 -22.76 23.73
N VAL A 181 -4.99 -22.74 22.66
CA VAL A 181 -4.82 -21.86 21.52
C VAL A 181 -6.04 -20.96 21.36
N ALA A 182 -5.83 -19.67 21.27
CA ALA A 182 -6.89 -18.68 21.05
C ALA A 182 -7.04 -18.35 19.57
N THR A 183 -8.28 -18.20 19.09
CA THR A 183 -8.61 -17.75 17.73
C THR A 183 -9.95 -17.01 17.67
N GLY A 184 -10.33 -16.54 16.50
CA GLY A 184 -11.48 -15.66 16.30
C GLY A 184 -11.06 -14.19 16.11
N ASN A 185 -12.01 -13.32 15.83
CA ASN A 185 -11.69 -11.95 15.37
C ASN A 185 -10.85 -11.13 16.37
N ILE A 186 -11.08 -11.29 17.69
CA ILE A 186 -10.35 -10.53 18.73
C ILE A 186 -8.87 -10.92 18.75
N PRO A 187 -8.47 -12.20 18.94
CA PRO A 187 -7.06 -12.58 18.91
C PRO A 187 -6.42 -12.36 17.53
N LEU A 188 -7.19 -12.57 16.44
CA LEU A 188 -6.68 -12.40 15.08
C LEU A 188 -6.27 -10.97 14.80
N ASN A 189 -7.14 -10.00 15.10
CA ASN A 189 -6.84 -8.58 14.91
C ASN A 189 -5.65 -8.15 15.78
N GLY A 190 -5.62 -8.56 17.06
CA GLY A 190 -4.51 -8.26 17.95
C GLY A 190 -3.16 -8.83 17.45
N ASP A 191 -3.17 -10.05 16.90
CA ASP A 191 -1.98 -10.67 16.32
C ASP A 191 -1.58 -10.03 14.98
N ILE A 192 -2.56 -9.56 14.16
CA ILE A 192 -2.28 -8.78 12.95
C ILE A 192 -1.57 -7.49 13.34
N ASP A 193 -2.11 -6.73 14.28
CA ASP A 193 -1.55 -5.46 14.72
C ASP A 193 -0.14 -5.64 15.29
N ALA A 194 0.04 -6.61 16.19
CA ALA A 194 1.35 -6.91 16.77
C ALA A 194 2.37 -7.41 15.72
N THR A 195 1.91 -8.06 14.66
CA THR A 195 2.79 -8.52 13.58
C THR A 195 3.12 -7.37 12.64
N LEU A 196 2.15 -6.50 12.32
CA LEU A 196 2.38 -5.28 11.54
C LEU A 196 3.40 -4.36 12.21
N ASP A 197 3.30 -4.15 13.51
CA ASP A 197 4.26 -3.34 14.28
C ASP A 197 5.68 -3.93 14.21
N ARG A 198 5.81 -5.24 14.37
CA ARG A 198 7.10 -5.94 14.25
C ARG A 198 7.65 -5.87 12.82
N ASP A 199 6.79 -6.03 11.82
CA ASP A 199 7.17 -5.95 10.41
C ASP A 199 7.66 -4.56 10.05
N LEU A 200 6.98 -3.52 10.53
CA LEU A 200 7.39 -2.13 10.31
C LEU A 200 8.77 -1.85 10.93
N GLN A 201 8.97 -2.22 12.20
CA GLN A 201 10.26 -2.07 12.88
C GLN A 201 11.37 -2.84 12.15
N ARG A 202 11.11 -4.08 11.72
CA ARG A 202 12.05 -4.90 10.95
C ARG A 202 12.38 -4.25 9.61
N ALA A 203 11.37 -3.78 8.88
CA ALA A 203 11.55 -3.13 7.60
C ALA A 203 12.39 -1.84 7.73
N GLU A 204 12.15 -1.02 8.76
CA GLU A 204 12.96 0.17 9.03
C GLU A 204 14.40 -0.19 9.41
N PHE A 205 14.59 -1.19 10.28
CA PHE A 205 15.91 -1.64 10.71
C PHE A 205 16.76 -2.21 9.55
N VAL A 206 16.14 -2.82 8.55
CA VAL A 206 16.82 -3.34 7.36
C VAL A 206 16.97 -2.25 6.29
N SER A 207 15.93 -1.47 6.03
CA SER A 207 15.93 -0.50 4.92
C SER A 207 16.85 0.69 5.17
N LEU A 208 16.96 1.20 6.39
CA LEU A 208 17.82 2.37 6.69
C LEU A 208 19.31 2.08 6.50
N PRO A 209 19.90 0.98 7.04
CA PRO A 209 21.30 0.63 6.76
C PRO A 209 21.53 0.31 5.29
N LEU A 210 20.60 -0.41 4.64
CA LEU A 210 20.72 -0.74 3.22
C LEU A 210 20.70 0.52 2.35
N ALA A 211 19.77 1.46 2.62
CA ALA A 211 19.71 2.75 1.95
C ALA A 211 21.00 3.56 2.17
N LEU A 212 21.56 3.56 3.39
CA LEU A 212 22.83 4.21 3.69
C LEU A 212 23.99 3.61 2.86
N ILE A 213 24.09 2.29 2.81
CA ILE A 213 25.12 1.61 2.02
C ILE A 213 24.99 1.97 0.53
N LEU A 214 23.78 1.91 -0.02
CA LEU A 214 23.53 2.26 -1.41
C LEU A 214 23.82 3.75 -1.69
N LEU A 215 23.43 4.65 -0.78
CA LEU A 215 23.76 6.08 -0.87
C LEU A 215 25.28 6.33 -0.83
N LEU A 216 26.00 5.60 0.02
CA LEU A 216 27.47 5.65 0.06
C LEU A 216 28.09 5.23 -1.26
N LEU A 217 27.58 4.19 -1.90
CA LEU A 217 28.04 3.72 -3.20
C LEU A 217 27.71 4.73 -4.33
N VAL A 218 26.54 5.34 -4.29
CA VAL A 218 26.11 6.32 -5.31
C VAL A 218 26.88 7.63 -5.19
N PHE A 219 27.01 8.18 -3.98
CA PHE A 219 27.66 9.47 -3.76
C PHE A 219 29.17 9.40 -3.63
N GLY A 220 29.72 8.26 -3.20
CA GLY A 220 31.12 8.14 -2.82
C GLY A 220 31.56 9.08 -1.67
N SER A 221 30.59 9.51 -0.84
CA SER A 221 30.81 10.47 0.25
C SER A 221 29.83 10.21 1.39
N ALA A 222 30.36 10.00 2.60
CA ALA A 222 29.55 9.74 3.76
C ALA A 222 28.72 10.98 4.20
N ALA A 223 29.28 12.17 4.04
CA ALA A 223 28.55 13.40 4.37
C ALA A 223 27.29 13.58 3.50
N ALA A 224 27.40 13.33 2.18
CA ALA A 224 26.26 13.40 1.29
C ALA A 224 25.22 12.29 1.57
N ALA A 225 25.67 11.07 1.85
CA ALA A 225 24.79 9.94 2.18
C ALA A 225 24.02 10.17 3.46
N LEU A 226 24.70 10.58 4.55
CA LEU A 226 24.06 10.86 5.85
C LEU A 226 23.10 12.05 5.76
N LEU A 227 23.45 13.09 5.00
CA LEU A 227 22.57 14.22 4.77
C LEU A 227 21.26 13.78 4.09
N THR A 228 21.36 13.00 3.03
CA THR A 228 20.21 12.50 2.28
C THR A 228 19.33 11.59 3.13
N LEU A 229 19.93 10.66 3.86
CA LEU A 229 19.22 9.77 4.77
C LEU A 229 18.53 10.53 5.91
N GLY A 230 19.26 11.53 6.50
CA GLY A 230 18.70 12.38 7.55
C GLY A 230 17.46 13.17 7.11
N VAL A 231 17.45 13.68 5.88
CA VAL A 231 16.24 14.31 5.30
C VAL A 231 15.12 13.30 5.18
N GLY A 232 15.42 12.05 4.76
CA GLY A 232 14.45 10.96 4.71
C GLY A 232 13.75 10.72 6.04
N VAL A 233 14.51 10.61 7.12
CA VAL A 233 13.97 10.43 8.48
C VAL A 233 13.09 11.62 8.90
N ILE A 234 13.53 12.86 8.63
CA ILE A 234 12.75 14.07 8.93
C ILE A 234 11.42 14.06 8.19
N VAL A 235 11.40 13.66 6.93
CA VAL A 235 10.18 13.58 6.10
C VAL A 235 9.23 12.53 6.65
N ILE A 236 9.72 11.36 7.08
CA ILE A 236 8.88 10.33 7.71
C ILE A 236 8.24 10.90 8.99
N VAL A 237 9.02 11.50 9.87
CA VAL A 237 8.50 12.10 11.12
C VAL A 237 7.47 13.19 10.83
N ALA A 238 7.71 14.02 9.82
CA ALA A 238 6.78 15.05 9.39
C ALA A 238 5.47 14.45 8.83
N GLY A 239 5.57 13.40 8.01
CA GLY A 239 4.44 12.67 7.43
C GLY A 239 3.60 11.97 8.50
N LEU A 240 4.25 11.26 9.42
CA LEU A 240 3.58 10.63 10.58
C LEU A 240 2.87 11.68 11.46
N GLY A 241 3.55 12.77 11.79
CA GLY A 241 2.95 13.86 12.57
C GLY A 241 1.74 14.47 11.90
N ALA A 242 1.77 14.67 10.58
CA ALA A 242 0.64 15.16 9.79
C ALA A 242 -0.51 14.13 9.76
N THR A 243 -0.21 12.84 9.65
CA THR A 243 -1.19 11.74 9.71
C THR A 243 -1.86 11.67 11.09
N PHE A 244 -1.11 11.78 12.19
CA PHE A 244 -1.69 11.81 13.54
C PHE A 244 -2.50 13.09 13.79
N ALA A 245 -2.10 14.22 13.22
CA ALA A 245 -2.91 15.45 13.28
C ALA A 245 -4.25 15.26 12.57
N LEU A 246 -4.25 14.59 11.40
CA LEU A 246 -5.46 14.23 10.67
C LEU A 246 -6.34 13.25 11.46
N ALA A 247 -5.75 12.27 12.13
CA ALA A 247 -6.45 11.25 12.92
C ALA A 247 -7.21 11.80 14.14
N ARG A 248 -7.03 13.09 14.49
CA ARG A 248 -7.83 13.76 15.53
C ARG A 248 -9.19 14.26 15.02
N SER A 249 -9.30 14.48 13.73
CA SER A 249 -10.52 15.05 13.10
C SER A 249 -11.25 14.08 12.19
N THR A 250 -10.57 13.02 11.75
CA THR A 250 -11.12 12.03 10.81
C THR A 250 -10.69 10.61 11.22
N ASP A 251 -11.46 9.61 10.80
CA ASP A 251 -11.06 8.22 10.95
C ASP A 251 -9.89 7.93 10.00
N VAL A 252 -8.73 7.60 10.55
CA VAL A 252 -7.52 7.22 9.80
C VAL A 252 -7.18 5.78 10.09
N SER A 253 -6.92 5.03 9.03
CA SER A 253 -6.50 3.62 9.13
C SER A 253 -5.06 3.51 9.64
N GLN A 254 -4.79 2.51 10.46
CA GLN A 254 -3.43 2.16 10.90
C GLN A 254 -2.49 1.80 9.73
N TYR A 255 -3.03 1.23 8.64
CA TYR A 255 -2.24 0.94 7.43
C TYR A 255 -1.65 2.20 6.78
N ALA A 256 -2.18 3.39 7.10
CA ALA A 256 -1.63 4.66 6.61
C ALA A 256 -0.20 4.90 7.09
N LEU A 257 0.18 4.42 8.29
CA LEU A 257 1.55 4.57 8.82
C LEU A 257 2.56 3.81 7.95
N ASN A 258 2.19 2.60 7.49
CA ASN A 258 3.06 1.80 6.61
C ASN A 258 3.29 2.49 5.25
N ILE A 259 2.24 3.13 4.69
CA ILE A 259 2.38 3.89 3.44
C ILE A 259 3.25 5.14 3.64
N VAL A 260 3.10 5.84 4.76
CA VAL A 260 3.91 7.03 5.07
C VAL A 260 5.39 6.68 5.17
N THR A 261 5.75 5.59 5.88
CA THR A 261 7.15 5.16 6.00
C THR A 261 7.70 4.61 4.69
N LEU A 262 6.95 3.77 4.00
CA LEU A 262 7.35 3.13 2.74
C LEU A 262 7.63 4.18 1.64
N ILE A 263 6.64 5.06 1.38
CA ILE A 263 6.75 6.09 0.33
C ILE A 263 7.65 7.23 0.82
N GLY A 264 7.50 7.63 2.08
CA GLY A 264 8.24 8.75 2.65
C GLY A 264 9.74 8.57 2.56
N LEU A 265 10.25 7.38 2.93
CA LEU A 265 11.67 7.08 2.84
C LEU A 265 12.16 7.09 1.40
N GLY A 266 11.47 6.37 0.51
CA GLY A 266 11.88 6.26 -0.90
C GLY A 266 11.92 7.61 -1.58
N VAL A 267 10.79 8.35 -1.57
CA VAL A 267 10.65 9.64 -2.26
C VAL A 267 11.58 10.72 -1.66
N ALA A 268 11.72 10.78 -0.33
CA ALA A 268 12.60 11.77 0.30
C ALA A 268 14.07 11.56 -0.04
N ILE A 269 14.53 10.30 -0.06
CA ILE A 269 15.90 9.95 -0.48
C ILE A 269 16.11 10.34 -1.93
N ASP A 270 15.19 10.00 -2.82
CA ASP A 270 15.29 10.30 -4.24
C ASP A 270 15.37 11.79 -4.52
N TYR A 271 14.47 12.58 -3.93
CA TYR A 271 14.47 14.04 -4.10
C TYR A 271 15.75 14.65 -3.56
N SER A 272 16.20 14.21 -2.41
CA SER A 272 17.46 14.66 -1.82
C SER A 272 18.66 14.27 -2.68
N LEU A 273 18.68 13.04 -3.22
CA LEU A 273 19.71 12.55 -4.13
C LEU A 273 19.90 13.48 -5.33
N PHE A 274 18.79 13.89 -5.98
CA PHE A 274 18.85 14.75 -7.14
C PHE A 274 19.39 16.15 -6.82
N ILE A 275 18.92 16.77 -5.73
CA ILE A 275 19.38 18.10 -5.32
C ILE A 275 20.85 18.08 -4.93
N VAL A 276 21.25 17.13 -4.07
CA VAL A 276 22.63 16.98 -3.59
C VAL A 276 23.59 16.70 -4.76
N SER A 277 23.19 15.80 -5.68
CA SER A 277 24.00 15.49 -6.85
C SER A 277 24.20 16.73 -7.75
N ARG A 278 23.11 17.47 -8.05
CA ARG A 278 23.18 18.67 -8.88
C ARG A 278 24.00 19.78 -8.21
N PHE A 279 23.81 19.99 -6.92
CA PHE A 279 24.60 20.94 -6.14
C PHE A 279 26.11 20.61 -6.21
N ARG A 280 26.49 19.34 -6.02
CA ARG A 280 27.89 18.90 -6.11
C ARG A 280 28.46 19.07 -7.52
N GLU A 281 27.66 18.80 -8.54
CA GLU A 281 28.04 18.99 -9.94
C GLU A 281 28.38 20.48 -10.24
N GLU A 282 27.57 21.41 -9.77
CA GLU A 282 27.80 22.84 -9.98
C GLU A 282 29.01 23.36 -9.18
N LEU A 283 29.20 22.89 -7.95
CA LEU A 283 30.44 23.21 -7.20
C LEU A 283 31.71 22.67 -7.91
N ALA A 284 31.64 21.48 -8.49
CA ALA A 284 32.76 20.89 -9.25
C ALA A 284 33.06 21.69 -10.53
N ARG A 285 32.08 22.41 -11.09
CA ARG A 285 32.25 23.35 -12.23
C ARG A 285 32.77 24.74 -11.81
N GLY A 286 32.99 24.96 -10.51
CA GLY A 286 33.51 26.19 -9.98
C GLY A 286 32.46 27.25 -9.61
N ALA A 287 31.18 26.90 -9.56
CA ALA A 287 30.13 27.82 -9.12
C ALA A 287 30.29 28.17 -7.61
N THR A 288 29.86 29.38 -7.25
CA THR A 288 29.75 29.74 -5.83
C THR A 288 28.68 28.90 -5.15
N VAL A 289 28.72 28.79 -3.80
CA VAL A 289 27.69 28.04 -3.06
C VAL A 289 26.30 28.63 -3.29
N GLU A 290 26.16 29.97 -3.35
CA GLU A 290 24.89 30.65 -3.66
C GLU A 290 24.35 30.30 -5.04
N ASP A 291 25.21 30.29 -6.02
CA ASP A 291 24.82 29.96 -7.40
C ASP A 291 24.53 28.45 -7.54
N ALA A 292 25.35 27.60 -6.93
CA ALA A 292 25.13 26.16 -6.96
C ALA A 292 23.78 25.78 -6.34
N VAL A 293 23.36 26.38 -5.22
CA VAL A 293 22.03 26.21 -4.64
C VAL A 293 20.94 26.74 -5.57
N GLY A 294 21.12 27.94 -6.13
CA GLY A 294 20.17 28.56 -7.06
C GLY A 294 19.94 27.69 -8.30
N ILE A 295 21.03 27.20 -8.93
CA ILE A 295 20.96 26.34 -10.12
C ILE A 295 20.38 24.96 -9.78
N ALA A 296 20.76 24.36 -8.64
CA ALA A 296 20.22 23.07 -8.21
C ALA A 296 18.70 23.14 -8.04
N LEU A 297 18.17 24.19 -7.41
CA LEU A 297 16.72 24.35 -7.26
C LEU A 297 16.03 24.73 -8.58
N ALA A 298 16.65 25.53 -9.44
CA ALA A 298 16.09 25.86 -10.74
C ALA A 298 15.94 24.62 -11.66
N THR A 299 16.80 23.63 -11.49
CA THR A 299 16.86 22.42 -12.33
C THR A 299 16.27 21.20 -11.61
N ALA A 300 16.97 20.62 -10.63
CA ALA A 300 16.49 19.46 -9.87
C ALA A 300 15.25 19.79 -9.03
N GLY A 301 15.20 20.96 -8.38
CA GLY A 301 14.04 21.39 -7.61
C GLY A 301 12.77 21.53 -8.46
N ARG A 302 12.87 21.99 -9.71
CA ARG A 302 11.73 22.01 -10.64
C ARG A 302 11.24 20.61 -10.98
N ALA A 303 12.16 19.68 -11.25
CA ALA A 303 11.81 18.29 -11.52
C ALA A 303 11.10 17.65 -10.30
N ILE A 304 11.62 17.88 -9.09
CA ILE A 304 11.04 17.37 -7.84
C ILE A 304 9.63 17.92 -7.57
N LEU A 305 9.40 19.19 -7.86
CA LEU A 305 8.07 19.78 -7.70
C LEU A 305 7.03 19.11 -8.64
N PHE A 306 7.39 18.90 -9.91
CA PHE A 306 6.53 18.19 -10.85
C PHE A 306 6.35 16.74 -10.46
N SER A 307 7.42 16.06 -10.06
CA SER A 307 7.43 14.70 -9.56
C SER A 307 6.50 14.55 -8.34
N GLY A 308 6.63 15.41 -7.34
CA GLY A 308 5.74 15.38 -6.17
C GLY A 308 4.26 15.58 -6.53
N ILE A 309 3.97 16.43 -7.53
CA ILE A 309 2.60 16.60 -8.02
C ILE A 309 2.10 15.31 -8.69
N THR A 310 2.91 14.65 -9.52
CA THR A 310 2.49 13.40 -10.21
C THR A 310 2.32 12.25 -9.23
N VAL A 311 3.16 12.13 -8.19
CA VAL A 311 2.97 11.14 -7.12
C VAL A 311 1.71 11.44 -6.31
N ALA A 312 1.47 12.70 -5.95
CA ALA A 312 0.25 13.10 -5.25
C ALA A 312 -1.01 12.83 -6.09
N ILE A 313 -0.98 13.06 -7.41
CA ILE A 313 -2.06 12.68 -8.34
C ILE A 313 -2.27 11.16 -8.34
N GLY A 314 -1.21 10.37 -8.40
CA GLY A 314 -1.29 8.91 -8.32
C GLY A 314 -2.00 8.48 -7.04
N LEU A 315 -1.56 8.98 -5.89
CA LEU A 315 -2.14 8.68 -4.58
C LEU A 315 -3.58 9.19 -4.43
N ALA A 316 -3.93 10.33 -5.07
CA ALA A 316 -5.28 10.84 -5.10
C ALA A 316 -6.27 9.91 -5.81
N GLY A 317 -5.81 8.96 -6.63
CA GLY A 317 -6.63 7.88 -7.16
C GLY A 317 -7.33 7.06 -6.08
N MET A 318 -6.73 6.93 -4.89
CA MET A 318 -7.35 6.21 -3.75
C MET A 318 -8.54 6.98 -3.15
N LEU A 319 -8.71 8.26 -3.41
CA LEU A 319 -9.84 9.06 -2.93
C LEU A 319 -11.17 8.69 -3.61
N PHE A 320 -11.13 7.95 -4.72
CA PHE A 320 -12.32 7.46 -5.42
C PHE A 320 -13.00 6.27 -4.73
N TYR A 321 -12.48 5.85 -3.57
CA TYR A 321 -13.02 4.76 -2.74
C TYR A 321 -13.50 5.26 -1.37
N PRO A 322 -14.49 6.21 -1.31
CA PRO A 322 -15.00 6.75 -0.05
C PRO A 322 -15.54 5.63 0.85
N GLY A 323 -15.46 5.84 2.16
CA GLY A 323 -15.92 4.83 3.14
C GLY A 323 -14.98 3.63 3.30
N THR A 324 -13.76 3.68 2.73
CA THR A 324 -12.74 2.64 2.89
C THR A 324 -11.44 3.21 3.47
N PHE A 325 -10.58 2.33 3.95
CA PHE A 325 -9.25 2.70 4.44
C PHE A 325 -8.32 3.29 3.33
N LEU A 326 -8.63 3.05 2.05
CA LEU A 326 -7.84 3.57 0.92
C LEU A 326 -7.77 5.09 0.91
N VAL A 327 -8.85 5.79 1.31
CA VAL A 327 -8.85 7.25 1.43
C VAL A 327 -7.79 7.72 2.42
N SER A 328 -7.70 7.05 3.57
CA SER A 328 -6.67 7.36 4.58
C SER A 328 -5.25 7.17 4.03
N LEU A 329 -5.03 6.09 3.27
CA LEU A 329 -3.74 5.81 2.62
C LEU A 329 -3.40 6.89 1.59
N GLY A 330 -4.36 7.26 0.74
CA GLY A 330 -4.17 8.27 -0.30
C GLY A 330 -3.84 9.66 0.27
N VAL A 331 -4.58 10.08 1.31
CA VAL A 331 -4.34 11.37 1.98
C VAL A 331 -3.00 11.36 2.71
N SER A 332 -2.73 10.36 3.54
CA SER A 332 -1.48 10.27 4.32
C SER A 332 -0.24 10.14 3.42
N GLY A 333 -0.35 9.34 2.34
CA GLY A 333 0.69 9.25 1.33
C GLY A 333 0.93 10.59 0.61
N SER A 334 -0.14 11.34 0.30
CA SER A 334 0.00 12.68 -0.31
C SER A 334 0.63 13.68 0.66
N LEU A 335 0.32 13.60 1.96
CA LEU A 335 0.92 14.45 3.00
C LEU A 335 2.42 14.20 3.15
N VAL A 336 2.87 12.95 3.14
CA VAL A 336 4.30 12.64 3.22
C VAL A 336 5.06 13.05 1.96
N VAL A 337 4.45 12.92 0.78
CA VAL A 337 5.04 13.45 -0.47
C VAL A 337 5.14 14.98 -0.43
N ALA A 338 4.11 15.66 0.04
CA ALA A 338 4.15 17.11 0.24
C ALA A 338 5.26 17.52 1.24
N ALA A 339 5.43 16.76 2.33
CA ALA A 339 6.54 16.96 3.25
C ALA A 339 7.90 16.74 2.57
N ALA A 340 8.06 15.70 1.74
CA ALA A 340 9.29 15.44 0.99
C ALA A 340 9.65 16.60 0.06
N VAL A 341 8.67 17.12 -0.69
CA VAL A 341 8.86 18.31 -1.54
C VAL A 341 9.21 19.53 -0.68
N LEU A 342 8.49 19.78 0.40
CA LEU A 342 8.70 20.92 1.28
C LEU A 342 10.10 20.92 1.87
N TYR A 343 10.51 19.85 2.55
CA TYR A 343 11.84 19.74 3.18
C TYR A 343 12.96 19.63 2.14
N GLY A 344 12.69 19.01 0.98
CA GLY A 344 13.62 18.97 -0.14
C GLY A 344 13.91 20.35 -0.73
N LEU A 345 12.91 21.24 -0.82
CA LEU A 345 13.05 22.59 -1.38
C LEU A 345 13.38 23.68 -0.35
N THR A 346 13.34 23.38 0.94
CA THR A 346 13.61 24.36 2.03
C THR A 346 14.76 23.93 2.93
N PHE A 347 14.58 22.90 3.72
CA PHE A 347 15.54 22.43 4.71
C PHE A 347 16.85 21.96 4.08
N LEU A 348 16.76 21.07 3.08
CA LEU A 348 17.94 20.51 2.42
C LEU A 348 18.81 21.61 1.76
N PRO A 349 18.30 22.54 0.95
CA PRO A 349 19.11 23.62 0.38
C PRO A 349 19.71 24.57 1.44
N ALA A 350 18.98 24.82 2.54
CA ALA A 350 19.52 25.62 3.65
C ALA A 350 20.72 24.92 4.29
N LEU A 351 20.64 23.59 4.49
CA LEU A 351 21.71 22.78 5.05
C LEU A 351 22.92 22.68 4.08
N LEU A 352 22.64 22.50 2.77
CA LEU A 352 23.67 22.56 1.73
C LEU A 352 24.39 23.91 1.69
N SER A 353 23.66 25.00 1.93
CA SER A 353 24.22 26.35 2.00
C SER A 353 25.21 26.54 3.16
N ILE A 354 25.05 25.78 4.25
CA ILE A 354 25.95 25.82 5.41
C ILE A 354 27.15 24.90 5.19
N LEU A 355 26.89 23.67 4.72
CA LEU A 355 27.94 22.68 4.51
C LEU A 355 28.87 23.04 3.33
N GLY A 356 28.32 23.66 2.28
CA GLY A 356 29.08 24.04 1.10
C GLY A 356 29.91 22.87 0.52
N PRO A 357 31.23 23.07 0.26
CA PRO A 357 32.10 22.00 -0.27
C PRO A 357 32.28 20.80 0.67
N ARG A 358 31.99 20.94 1.97
CA ARG A 358 32.08 19.86 2.95
C ARG A 358 31.06 18.74 2.71
N VAL A 359 30.05 18.94 1.90
CA VAL A 359 29.14 17.88 1.42
C VAL A 359 29.89 16.76 0.69
N GLY A 360 31.07 17.06 0.10
CA GLY A 360 31.97 16.06 -0.46
C GLY A 360 32.97 15.45 0.53
N ALA A 361 32.85 15.72 1.84
CA ALA A 361 33.77 15.20 2.85
C ALA A 361 33.60 13.66 3.07
N TRP A 362 34.63 13.06 3.65
CA TRP A 362 34.70 11.63 3.92
C TRP A 362 34.49 10.80 2.65
N ARG A 363 35.34 11.07 1.62
CA ARG A 363 35.28 10.35 0.34
C ARG A 363 35.71 8.91 0.51
N LEU A 364 34.91 8.00 -0.04
CA LEU A 364 35.25 6.60 -0.19
C LEU A 364 36.16 6.43 -1.43
N PRO A 365 37.22 5.61 -1.36
CA PRO A 365 38.08 5.32 -2.50
C PRO A 365 37.36 4.38 -3.49
N LEU A 366 36.36 4.92 -4.19
CA LEU A 366 35.67 4.20 -5.25
C LEU A 366 36.42 4.41 -6.57
N PRO A 367 36.55 3.37 -7.44
CA PRO A 367 37.17 3.51 -8.74
C PRO A 367 36.49 4.61 -9.57
N SER A 368 37.22 5.65 -9.93
CA SER A 368 36.74 6.63 -10.88
C SER A 368 36.75 6.01 -12.28
N GLY A 369 35.59 5.95 -12.91
CA GLY A 369 35.45 5.37 -14.25
C GLY A 369 36.38 6.07 -15.25
N SER A 370 37.08 5.28 -16.06
CA SER A 370 37.93 5.70 -17.16
C SER A 370 37.15 6.58 -18.16
N GLY A 371 37.76 7.63 -18.69
CA GLY A 371 37.19 8.69 -19.53
C GLY A 371 36.76 8.29 -20.96
N GLY A 372 36.12 7.13 -21.12
CA GLY A 372 35.48 6.70 -22.37
C GLY A 372 33.97 6.98 -22.39
N PRO A 373 33.28 6.76 -23.51
CA PRO A 373 31.82 6.82 -23.57
C PRO A 373 31.26 5.88 -22.52
N GLY A 374 30.37 6.41 -21.63
CA GLY A 374 29.87 5.68 -20.49
C GLY A 374 29.00 4.49 -20.88
N LEU A 375 28.75 3.60 -19.91
CA LEU A 375 27.95 2.39 -20.09
C LEU A 375 26.57 2.70 -20.68
N TRP A 376 25.93 3.76 -20.21
CA TRP A 376 24.57 4.15 -20.63
C TRP A 376 24.51 4.68 -22.06
N HIS A 377 25.55 5.41 -22.47
CA HIS A 377 25.70 5.84 -23.86
C HIS A 377 25.86 4.64 -24.80
N SER A 378 26.69 3.67 -24.39
CA SER A 378 26.94 2.46 -25.17
C SER A 378 25.67 1.58 -25.29
N ILE A 379 24.90 1.41 -24.19
CA ILE A 379 23.61 0.70 -24.20
C ILE A 379 22.62 1.43 -25.13
N ALA A 380 22.42 2.73 -24.96
CA ALA A 380 21.49 3.50 -25.77
C ALA A 380 21.82 3.41 -27.26
N THR A 381 23.09 3.57 -27.63
CA THR A 381 23.53 3.48 -29.03
C THR A 381 23.38 2.06 -29.61
N ALA A 382 23.70 1.02 -28.83
CA ALA A 382 23.49 -0.36 -29.23
C ALA A 382 22.01 -0.68 -29.48
N VAL A 383 21.14 -0.29 -28.57
CA VAL A 383 19.68 -0.44 -28.70
C VAL A 383 19.13 0.31 -29.92
N MET A 384 19.55 1.57 -30.09
CA MET A 384 19.08 2.40 -31.22
C MET A 384 19.62 1.97 -32.58
N ARG A 385 20.69 1.16 -32.65
CA ARG A 385 21.16 0.58 -33.92
C ARG A 385 20.20 -0.48 -34.48
N ARG A 386 19.55 -1.26 -33.60
CA ARG A 386 18.60 -2.33 -33.99
C ARG A 386 17.34 -2.26 -33.12
N PRO A 387 16.54 -1.18 -33.20
CA PRO A 387 15.51 -0.89 -32.22
C PRO A 387 14.40 -1.94 -32.20
N VAL A 388 13.98 -2.48 -33.33
CA VAL A 388 12.93 -3.52 -33.42
C VAL A 388 13.42 -4.84 -32.81
N LEU A 389 14.69 -5.22 -33.09
CA LEU A 389 15.28 -6.45 -32.56
C LEU A 389 15.41 -6.45 -31.03
N VAL A 390 15.51 -5.29 -30.39
CA VAL A 390 15.52 -5.13 -28.94
C VAL A 390 14.11 -4.96 -28.39
N LEU A 391 13.29 -4.14 -29.02
CA LEU A 391 11.95 -3.81 -28.55
C LEU A 391 11.02 -5.05 -28.48
N VAL A 392 10.98 -5.83 -29.58
CA VAL A 392 10.05 -6.96 -29.67
C VAL A 392 10.32 -8.02 -28.61
N PRO A 393 11.56 -8.52 -28.42
CA PRO A 393 11.84 -9.49 -27.34
C PRO A 393 11.63 -8.93 -25.95
N THR A 394 11.96 -7.65 -25.71
CA THR A 394 11.77 -7.02 -24.41
C THR A 394 10.29 -6.89 -24.08
N VAL A 395 9.47 -6.41 -25.00
CA VAL A 395 8.01 -6.33 -24.80
C VAL A 395 7.41 -7.73 -24.65
N ALA A 396 7.87 -8.71 -25.42
CA ALA A 396 7.42 -10.10 -25.29
C ALA A 396 7.76 -10.67 -23.89
N LEU A 397 8.97 -10.42 -23.38
CA LEU A 397 9.39 -10.84 -22.04
C LEU A 397 8.47 -10.22 -20.96
N ILE A 398 8.22 -8.91 -21.05
CA ILE A 398 7.35 -8.21 -20.10
C ILE A 398 5.91 -8.73 -20.22
N ALA A 399 5.41 -9.02 -21.43
CA ALA A 399 4.07 -9.58 -21.66
C ALA A 399 3.96 -11.01 -21.10
N ILE A 400 5.01 -11.83 -21.20
CA ILE A 400 5.08 -13.15 -20.56
C ILE A 400 5.01 -13.01 -19.03
N ALA A 401 5.78 -12.07 -18.46
CA ALA A 401 5.72 -11.80 -17.02
C ALA A 401 4.34 -11.28 -16.58
N ALA A 402 3.63 -10.56 -17.45
CA ALA A 402 2.27 -10.09 -17.20
C ALA A 402 1.18 -11.18 -17.39
N SER A 403 1.48 -12.28 -18.08
CA SER A 403 0.47 -13.28 -18.45
C SER A 403 -0.30 -13.90 -17.25
N PRO A 404 0.30 -14.16 -16.07
CA PRO A 404 -0.45 -14.69 -14.94
C PRO A 404 -1.51 -13.71 -14.39
N PHE A 405 -1.40 -12.42 -14.68
CA PHE A 405 -2.38 -11.41 -14.27
C PHE A 405 -3.81 -11.73 -14.75
N VAL A 406 -3.96 -12.40 -15.91
CA VAL A 406 -5.27 -12.84 -16.42
C VAL A 406 -5.95 -13.83 -15.46
N GLN A 407 -5.18 -14.53 -14.62
CA GLN A 407 -5.68 -15.50 -13.63
C GLN A 407 -5.86 -14.87 -12.23
N LEU A 408 -5.85 -13.56 -12.13
CA LEU A 408 -6.02 -12.84 -10.87
C LEU A 408 -7.36 -13.24 -10.21
N ARG A 409 -7.27 -13.70 -8.97
CA ARG A 409 -8.41 -13.94 -8.09
C ARG A 409 -8.34 -12.99 -6.92
N LEU A 410 -9.44 -12.28 -6.70
CA LEU A 410 -9.56 -11.32 -5.61
C LEU A 410 -10.42 -11.93 -4.50
N ALA A 411 -9.93 -11.85 -3.26
CA ALA A 411 -10.68 -12.23 -2.08
C ALA A 411 -10.21 -11.40 -0.87
N THR A 412 -11.14 -11.09 0.02
CA THR A 412 -10.78 -10.42 1.28
C THR A 412 -9.86 -11.30 2.12
N ALA A 413 -9.00 -10.66 2.87
CA ALA A 413 -8.03 -11.34 3.72
C ALA A 413 -8.73 -12.09 4.86
N ASP A 414 -8.27 -13.30 5.14
CA ASP A 414 -8.61 -14.09 6.33
C ASP A 414 -7.38 -14.30 7.22
N ALA A 415 -7.45 -15.22 8.18
CA ALA A 415 -6.33 -15.53 9.06
C ALA A 415 -5.05 -15.99 8.30
N THR A 416 -5.18 -16.40 7.03
CA THR A 416 -4.05 -16.90 6.23
C THR A 416 -3.04 -15.80 5.85
N ILE A 417 -3.36 -14.55 6.08
CA ILE A 417 -2.40 -13.44 5.93
C ILE A 417 -1.25 -13.48 6.95
N LEU A 418 -1.47 -14.16 8.08
CA LEU A 418 -0.47 -14.35 9.12
C LEU A 418 0.34 -15.64 8.89
N PRO A 419 1.59 -15.69 9.35
CA PRO A 419 2.38 -16.93 9.35
C PRO A 419 1.72 -18.03 10.18
N PRO A 420 1.88 -19.32 9.81
CA PRO A 420 1.31 -20.45 10.56
C PRO A 420 1.81 -20.57 12.00
N THR A 421 2.89 -19.87 12.36
CA THR A 421 3.49 -19.85 13.70
C THR A 421 2.75 -18.95 14.69
N VAL A 422 1.91 -18.03 14.20
CA VAL A 422 1.13 -17.11 15.04
C VAL A 422 -0.02 -17.84 15.70
N GLU A 423 -0.31 -17.56 16.98
CA GLU A 423 -1.28 -18.31 17.79
C GLU A 423 -2.67 -18.30 17.17
N SER A 424 -3.20 -17.12 16.82
CA SER A 424 -4.56 -16.99 16.26
C SER A 424 -4.69 -17.68 14.90
N ARG A 425 -3.64 -17.67 14.09
CA ARG A 425 -3.58 -18.38 12.80
C ARG A 425 -3.56 -19.89 13.03
N ARG A 426 -2.72 -20.39 13.94
CA ARG A 426 -2.69 -21.81 14.30
C ARG A 426 -4.06 -22.28 14.81
N GLY A 427 -4.71 -21.47 15.63
CA GLY A 427 -6.07 -21.73 16.11
C GLY A 427 -7.10 -21.75 14.99
N TYR A 428 -7.01 -20.84 14.03
CA TYR A 428 -7.86 -20.84 12.83
C TYR A 428 -7.68 -22.12 12.01
N ASP A 429 -6.44 -22.51 11.74
CA ASP A 429 -6.15 -23.74 10.99
C ASP A 429 -6.69 -24.99 11.71
N MET A 430 -6.53 -25.07 13.02
CA MET A 430 -7.13 -26.14 13.84
C MET A 430 -8.66 -26.11 13.76
N LEU A 431 -9.27 -24.91 13.85
CA LEU A 431 -10.71 -24.75 13.81
C LEU A 431 -11.30 -25.28 12.49
N VAL A 432 -10.74 -24.85 11.36
CA VAL A 432 -11.22 -25.21 10.03
C VAL A 432 -10.97 -26.71 9.72
N ASN A 433 -9.81 -27.24 10.08
CA ASN A 433 -9.45 -28.62 9.70
C ASN A 433 -10.04 -29.68 10.63
N ASP A 434 -10.05 -29.40 11.95
CA ASP A 434 -10.29 -30.42 12.96
C ASP A 434 -11.72 -30.42 13.49
N PHE A 435 -12.47 -29.31 13.35
CA PHE A 435 -13.83 -29.24 13.92
C PHE A 435 -14.93 -29.36 12.86
N PRO A 436 -16.03 -30.06 13.17
CA PRO A 436 -17.14 -30.26 12.25
C PRO A 436 -17.81 -28.91 11.89
N GLY A 437 -18.03 -28.67 10.60
CA GLY A 437 -18.80 -27.52 10.11
C GLY A 437 -18.10 -26.18 10.21
N GLN A 438 -16.81 -26.13 10.57
CA GLN A 438 -16.03 -24.90 10.60
C GLN A 438 -15.34 -24.59 9.25
N ASP A 439 -15.34 -25.55 8.34
CA ASP A 439 -15.00 -25.42 6.92
C ASP A 439 -16.17 -24.89 6.07
N GLN A 440 -17.30 -24.61 6.71
CA GLN A 440 -18.54 -24.12 6.10
C GLN A 440 -18.70 -22.62 6.35
N SER A 441 -19.31 -21.91 5.42
CA SER A 441 -19.71 -20.53 5.67
C SER A 441 -21.21 -20.41 5.95
N THR A 442 -21.56 -19.37 6.70
CA THR A 442 -22.95 -19.01 6.97
C THR A 442 -23.25 -17.67 6.36
N ILE A 443 -24.21 -17.65 5.44
CA ILE A 443 -24.73 -16.45 4.81
C ILE A 443 -26.01 -16.05 5.56
N THR A 444 -26.03 -14.86 6.11
CA THR A 444 -27.21 -14.35 6.83
C THR A 444 -28.09 -13.60 5.84
N VAL A 445 -29.29 -14.10 5.66
CA VAL A 445 -30.34 -13.50 4.82
C VAL A 445 -31.32 -12.78 5.73
N VAL A 446 -31.59 -11.52 5.44
CA VAL A 446 -32.56 -10.70 6.17
C VAL A 446 -33.78 -10.48 5.28
N ALA A 447 -34.91 -10.98 5.72
CA ALA A 447 -36.21 -10.71 5.10
C ALA A 447 -36.81 -9.49 5.79
N ARG A 448 -37.02 -8.40 5.06
CA ARG A 448 -37.60 -7.15 5.56
C ARG A 448 -39.01 -6.94 4.98
N PHE A 449 -39.95 -6.69 5.85
CA PHE A 449 -41.36 -6.39 5.49
C PHE A 449 -41.77 -5.00 6.02
N PRO A 450 -42.82 -4.43 5.49
CA PRO A 450 -43.40 -3.16 6.02
C PRO A 450 -44.10 -3.37 7.36
N ASP A 451 -44.51 -4.59 7.69
CA ASP A 451 -45.24 -5.01 8.88
C ASP A 451 -44.58 -6.27 9.52
N ASP A 452 -45.29 -6.90 10.49
CA ASP A 452 -44.73 -8.05 11.22
C ASP A 452 -44.39 -9.23 10.29
N PRO A 453 -43.13 -9.65 10.24
CA PRO A 453 -42.69 -10.80 9.43
C PRO A 453 -43.43 -12.10 9.71
N LEU A 454 -44.00 -12.27 10.91
CA LEU A 454 -44.78 -13.47 11.26
C LEU A 454 -46.10 -13.55 10.49
N SER A 455 -46.63 -12.44 9.99
CA SER A 455 -47.81 -12.40 9.11
C SER A 455 -47.52 -12.94 7.69
N HIS A 456 -46.22 -12.94 7.28
CA HIS A 456 -45.78 -13.39 5.95
C HIS A 456 -45.12 -14.79 5.98
N ARG A 457 -45.56 -15.65 6.88
CA ARG A 457 -44.96 -17.00 7.09
C ARG A 457 -44.92 -17.86 5.81
N ALA A 458 -45.96 -17.77 4.97
CA ALA A 458 -45.99 -18.51 3.71
C ALA A 458 -44.93 -18.04 2.71
N ALA A 459 -44.71 -16.72 2.57
CA ALA A 459 -43.67 -16.15 1.71
C ALA A 459 -42.26 -16.48 2.23
N LEU A 460 -42.10 -16.50 3.57
CA LEU A 460 -40.82 -16.88 4.19
C LEU A 460 -40.49 -18.38 3.97
N GLU A 461 -41.48 -19.26 4.07
CA GLU A 461 -41.32 -20.70 3.86
C GLU A 461 -41.05 -21.01 2.38
N ASP A 462 -41.68 -20.28 1.46
CA ASP A 462 -41.38 -20.38 0.04
C ASP A 462 -39.94 -19.90 -0.25
N LEU A 463 -39.54 -18.77 0.32
CA LEU A 463 -38.14 -18.28 0.21
C LEU A 463 -37.16 -19.34 0.78
N ARG A 464 -37.45 -19.88 1.97
CA ARG A 464 -36.60 -20.92 2.59
C ARG A 464 -36.44 -22.13 1.67
N THR A 465 -37.53 -22.57 1.04
CA THR A 465 -37.51 -23.71 0.13
C THR A 465 -36.70 -23.45 -1.12
N ARG A 466 -36.83 -22.27 -1.71
CA ARG A 466 -36.02 -21.84 -2.88
C ARG A 466 -34.56 -21.72 -2.52
N LEU A 467 -34.22 -21.15 -1.37
CA LEU A 467 -32.84 -21.05 -0.89
C LEU A 467 -32.22 -22.43 -0.62
N ALA A 468 -32.98 -23.37 -0.05
CA ALA A 468 -32.54 -24.74 0.21
C ALA A 468 -32.30 -25.55 -1.09
N ALA A 469 -32.91 -25.15 -2.21
CA ALA A 469 -32.72 -25.79 -3.50
C ALA A 469 -31.48 -25.28 -4.28
N LEU A 470 -30.79 -24.23 -3.78
CA LEU A 470 -29.58 -23.70 -4.43
C LEU A 470 -28.43 -24.72 -4.32
N PRO A 471 -27.58 -24.83 -5.36
CA PRO A 471 -26.39 -25.69 -5.31
C PRO A 471 -25.48 -25.30 -4.12
N ASP A 472 -24.81 -26.30 -3.55
CA ASP A 472 -23.88 -26.17 -2.42
C ASP A 472 -24.47 -25.58 -1.13
N VAL A 473 -25.79 -25.42 -1.05
CA VAL A 473 -26.50 -25.12 0.21
C VAL A 473 -26.78 -26.43 0.96
N LEU A 474 -26.27 -26.52 2.18
CA LEU A 474 -26.46 -27.68 3.05
C LEU A 474 -27.76 -27.59 3.83
N ARG A 475 -28.09 -26.43 4.35
CA ARG A 475 -29.24 -26.21 5.23
C ARG A 475 -29.61 -24.71 5.26
N VAL A 476 -30.91 -24.47 5.39
CA VAL A 476 -31.45 -23.12 5.65
C VAL A 476 -32.21 -23.17 6.96
N ASP A 477 -31.68 -22.49 7.98
CA ASP A 477 -32.30 -22.34 9.29
C ASP A 477 -33.11 -21.03 9.33
N MET A 478 -34.36 -21.14 9.75
CA MET A 478 -35.27 -20.01 9.93
C MET A 478 -35.94 -20.09 11.30
N PRO A 479 -35.22 -19.69 12.36
CA PRO A 479 -35.80 -19.70 13.70
C PRO A 479 -36.78 -18.52 13.85
N LEU A 480 -38.06 -18.78 13.68
CA LEU A 480 -39.12 -17.81 13.91
C LEU A 480 -39.44 -17.76 15.42
N SER A 481 -38.76 -16.89 16.12
CA SER A 481 -38.97 -16.61 17.55
C SER A 481 -38.90 -15.12 17.83
N ALA A 482 -39.41 -14.69 18.95
CA ALA A 482 -39.30 -13.30 19.39
C ALA A 482 -37.85 -12.79 19.54
N GLN A 483 -36.90 -13.69 19.58
CA GLN A 483 -35.45 -13.38 19.65
C GLN A 483 -34.83 -13.22 18.26
N THR A 484 -35.47 -13.74 17.22
CA THR A 484 -34.97 -13.76 15.82
C THR A 484 -35.88 -12.97 14.87
N THR A 485 -36.96 -12.36 15.37
CA THR A 485 -37.86 -11.48 14.64
C THR A 485 -37.97 -10.15 15.35
N SER A 486 -37.92 -9.09 14.58
CA SER A 486 -38.29 -7.71 14.99
C SER A 486 -39.61 -7.32 14.33
N PRO A 487 -40.20 -6.16 14.64
CA PRO A 487 -41.43 -5.68 13.99
C PRO A 487 -41.38 -5.64 12.46
N HIS A 488 -40.18 -5.58 11.85
CA HIS A 488 -40.05 -5.41 10.40
C HIS A 488 -39.06 -6.38 9.76
N ILE A 489 -38.23 -7.10 10.52
CA ILE A 489 -37.24 -7.99 9.94
C ILE A 489 -37.19 -9.36 10.63
N THR A 490 -36.88 -10.38 9.84
CA THR A 490 -36.47 -11.70 10.34
C THR A 490 -35.22 -12.19 9.61
N THR A 491 -34.48 -13.11 10.23
CA THR A 491 -33.26 -13.65 9.68
C THR A 491 -33.37 -15.11 9.32
N LEU A 492 -32.78 -15.48 8.18
CA LEU A 492 -32.54 -16.87 7.79
C LEU A 492 -31.01 -17.10 7.71
N SER A 493 -30.55 -18.24 8.15
CA SER A 493 -29.15 -18.61 8.06
C SER A 493 -28.98 -19.69 7.00
N VAL A 494 -28.29 -19.37 5.91
CA VAL A 494 -27.96 -20.28 4.81
C VAL A 494 -26.57 -20.83 5.06
N ARG A 495 -26.47 -22.13 5.38
CA ARG A 495 -25.17 -22.81 5.50
C ARG A 495 -24.73 -23.38 4.17
N THR A 496 -23.49 -23.14 3.83
CA THR A 496 -22.90 -23.65 2.57
C THR A 496 -21.86 -24.73 2.85
N ALA A 497 -21.62 -25.61 1.90
CA ALA A 497 -20.59 -26.64 1.96
C ALA A 497 -19.16 -26.10 1.76
N ARG A 498 -18.98 -24.79 1.65
CA ARG A 498 -17.74 -24.14 1.25
C ARG A 498 -17.33 -23.01 2.19
N THR A 499 -16.05 -22.69 2.16
CA THR A 499 -15.51 -21.52 2.91
C THR A 499 -16.04 -20.20 2.36
N ALA A 500 -15.99 -19.15 3.18
CA ALA A 500 -16.59 -17.85 2.88
C ALA A 500 -16.04 -17.19 1.60
N GLN A 501 -14.75 -17.38 1.28
CA GLN A 501 -14.07 -16.78 0.13
C GLN A 501 -14.12 -17.63 -1.15
N SER A 502 -14.81 -18.78 -1.13
CA SER A 502 -14.94 -19.66 -2.30
C SER A 502 -15.84 -19.05 -3.37
N ASP A 503 -15.56 -19.37 -4.64
CA ASP A 503 -16.37 -18.89 -5.78
C ASP A 503 -17.81 -19.44 -5.71
N GLU A 504 -18.00 -20.63 -5.17
CA GLU A 504 -19.31 -21.26 -4.97
C GLU A 504 -20.12 -20.52 -3.89
N ALA A 505 -19.51 -20.15 -2.74
CA ALA A 505 -20.18 -19.39 -1.69
C ALA A 505 -20.59 -17.98 -2.20
N ARG A 506 -19.73 -17.33 -2.99
CA ARG A 506 -20.04 -16.06 -3.67
C ARG A 506 -21.19 -16.18 -4.65
N ALA A 507 -21.25 -17.29 -5.41
CA ALA A 507 -22.34 -17.54 -6.33
C ALA A 507 -23.67 -17.70 -5.57
N ILE A 508 -23.68 -18.33 -4.40
CA ILE A 508 -24.86 -18.43 -3.53
C ILE A 508 -25.30 -17.03 -3.08
N VAL A 509 -24.40 -16.16 -2.62
CA VAL A 509 -24.74 -14.77 -2.24
C VAL A 509 -25.44 -14.03 -3.39
N ARG A 510 -24.88 -14.13 -4.61
CA ARG A 510 -25.49 -13.51 -5.81
C ARG A 510 -26.85 -14.11 -6.13
N ALA A 511 -27.00 -15.43 -6.01
CA ALA A 511 -28.27 -16.14 -6.24
C ALA A 511 -29.33 -15.75 -5.20
N VAL A 512 -28.95 -15.58 -3.93
CA VAL A 512 -29.83 -15.13 -2.84
C VAL A 512 -30.31 -13.69 -3.08
N ARG A 513 -29.42 -12.79 -3.50
CA ARG A 513 -29.77 -11.40 -3.87
C ARG A 513 -30.75 -11.32 -5.06
N GLY A 514 -30.72 -12.29 -5.94
CA GLY A 514 -31.66 -12.42 -7.06
C GLY A 514 -33.03 -12.96 -6.67
N GLN A 515 -33.25 -13.38 -5.40
CA GLN A 515 -34.54 -13.90 -4.98
C GLN A 515 -35.55 -12.77 -4.72
N THR A 516 -36.78 -13.00 -5.12
CA THR A 516 -37.91 -12.13 -4.81
C THR A 516 -38.58 -12.60 -3.53
N LEU A 517 -39.11 -11.70 -2.72
CA LEU A 517 -39.89 -11.97 -1.52
C LEU A 517 -41.22 -11.26 -1.65
N ASP A 518 -42.32 -12.01 -1.60
CA ASP A 518 -43.65 -11.44 -1.73
C ASP A 518 -43.98 -10.54 -0.54
N GLY A 519 -44.29 -9.29 -0.82
CA GLY A 519 -44.54 -8.26 0.20
C GLY A 519 -43.31 -7.74 0.94
N GLY A 520 -42.08 -8.16 0.56
CA GLY A 520 -40.87 -7.79 1.28
C GLY A 520 -39.62 -7.64 0.41
N VAL A 521 -38.51 -7.45 1.06
CA VAL A 521 -37.17 -7.30 0.44
C VAL A 521 -36.20 -8.30 1.07
N VAL A 522 -35.39 -8.95 0.23
CA VAL A 522 -34.27 -9.81 0.66
C VAL A 522 -33.00 -8.99 0.71
N LEU A 523 -32.33 -9.00 1.85
CA LEU A 523 -31.01 -8.39 2.07
C LEU A 523 -30.04 -9.48 2.56
N VAL A 524 -28.75 -9.30 2.29
CA VAL A 524 -27.75 -10.32 2.60
C VAL A 524 -26.59 -9.72 3.37
N THR A 525 -26.12 -10.44 4.41
CA THR A 525 -24.90 -10.10 5.16
C THR A 525 -24.15 -11.36 5.59
N GLY A 526 -23.03 -11.20 6.27
CA GLY A 526 -22.11 -12.27 6.66
C GLY A 526 -20.82 -12.17 5.87
N ASP A 527 -19.81 -12.96 6.26
CA ASP A 527 -18.44 -12.84 5.75
C ASP A 527 -18.34 -12.96 4.22
N THR A 528 -19.08 -13.92 3.62
CA THR A 528 -19.13 -14.07 2.16
C THR A 528 -19.77 -12.88 1.46
N ALA A 529 -20.84 -12.30 2.04
CA ALA A 529 -21.50 -11.14 1.46
C ALA A 529 -20.60 -9.89 1.56
N PHE A 530 -19.87 -9.72 2.65
CA PHE A 530 -18.87 -8.67 2.79
C PHE A 530 -17.73 -8.83 1.77
N ASP A 531 -17.28 -10.06 1.52
CA ASP A 531 -16.25 -10.34 0.54
C ASP A 531 -16.72 -9.98 -0.88
N VAL A 532 -17.94 -10.41 -1.27
CA VAL A 532 -18.55 -10.05 -2.57
C VAL A 532 -18.64 -8.53 -2.70
N ASP A 533 -19.19 -7.87 -1.71
CA ASP A 533 -19.39 -6.41 -1.74
C ASP A 533 -18.07 -5.64 -1.81
N ALA A 534 -17.04 -6.07 -1.08
CA ALA A 534 -15.74 -5.43 -1.08
C ALA A 534 -15.07 -5.54 -2.46
N VAL A 535 -15.13 -6.74 -3.07
CA VAL A 535 -14.59 -6.96 -4.41
C VAL A 535 -15.35 -6.15 -5.44
N ASP A 536 -16.70 -6.25 -5.47
CA ASP A 536 -17.53 -5.56 -6.44
C ASP A 536 -17.37 -4.03 -6.30
N TYR A 537 -17.38 -3.50 -5.06
CA TYR A 537 -17.16 -2.07 -4.79
C TYR A 537 -15.84 -1.54 -5.35
N LEU A 538 -14.75 -2.29 -5.16
CA LEU A 538 -13.43 -1.90 -5.64
C LEU A 538 -13.33 -2.02 -7.16
N VAL A 539 -13.82 -3.12 -7.74
CA VAL A 539 -13.77 -3.37 -9.18
C VAL A 539 -14.58 -2.32 -9.94
N ASP A 540 -15.79 -1.97 -9.48
CA ASP A 540 -16.66 -1.00 -10.15
C ASP A 540 -16.06 0.43 -10.17
N ARG A 541 -15.29 0.81 -9.15
CA ARG A 541 -14.70 2.14 -9.04
C ARG A 541 -13.30 2.25 -9.67
N THR A 542 -12.61 1.12 -9.84
CA THR A 542 -11.25 1.09 -10.39
C THR A 542 -11.13 1.75 -11.76
N PRO A 543 -12.04 1.59 -12.74
CA PRO A 543 -11.94 2.27 -14.03
C PRO A 543 -11.94 3.80 -13.89
N ILE A 544 -12.71 4.35 -12.95
CA ILE A 544 -12.79 5.80 -12.70
C ILE A 544 -11.47 6.29 -12.09
N ALA A 545 -10.96 5.59 -11.09
CA ALA A 545 -9.69 5.92 -10.44
C ALA A 545 -8.52 5.86 -11.44
N VAL A 546 -8.43 4.78 -12.22
CA VAL A 546 -7.41 4.59 -13.26
C VAL A 546 -7.54 5.67 -14.34
N GLY A 547 -8.75 5.97 -14.79
CA GLY A 547 -9.02 7.02 -15.77
C GLY A 547 -8.56 8.40 -15.25
N PHE A 548 -8.91 8.74 -14.02
CA PHE A 548 -8.49 9.99 -13.38
C PHE A 548 -6.97 10.11 -13.30
N VAL A 549 -6.29 9.12 -12.74
CA VAL A 549 -4.83 9.13 -12.59
C VAL A 549 -4.14 9.21 -13.95
N THR A 550 -4.60 8.42 -14.92
CA THR A 550 -4.04 8.40 -16.27
C THR A 550 -4.21 9.75 -16.98
N LEU A 551 -5.42 10.31 -17.01
CA LEU A 551 -5.71 11.55 -17.71
C LEU A 551 -5.02 12.75 -17.07
N THR A 552 -5.03 12.85 -15.74
CA THR A 552 -4.37 13.96 -15.03
C THR A 552 -2.86 13.91 -15.16
N THR A 553 -2.27 12.70 -15.13
CA THR A 553 -0.82 12.53 -15.38
C THR A 553 -0.46 12.83 -16.83
N MET A 554 -1.25 12.37 -17.81
CA MET A 554 -1.06 12.76 -19.22
C MET A 554 -1.09 14.27 -19.41
N LEU A 555 -2.04 14.94 -18.76
CA LEU A 555 -2.15 16.40 -18.80
C LEU A 555 -0.92 17.07 -18.17
N ALA A 556 -0.47 16.62 -17.00
CA ALA A 556 0.72 17.14 -16.33
C ALA A 556 1.97 16.98 -17.20
N LEU A 557 2.19 15.80 -17.79
CA LEU A 557 3.29 15.53 -18.71
C LEU A 557 3.19 16.37 -20.01
N PHE A 558 1.99 16.53 -20.56
CA PHE A 558 1.77 17.38 -21.72
C PHE A 558 2.14 18.84 -21.44
N LEU A 559 1.72 19.38 -20.30
CA LEU A 559 2.06 20.73 -19.87
C LEU A 559 3.58 20.92 -19.66
N LEU A 560 4.26 19.88 -19.19
CA LEU A 560 5.69 19.90 -18.95
C LEU A 560 6.50 19.80 -20.26
N LEU A 561 6.16 18.81 -21.10
CA LEU A 561 6.97 18.43 -22.28
C LEU A 561 6.50 19.09 -23.58
N GLY A 562 5.27 19.62 -23.62
CA GLY A 562 4.70 20.24 -24.83
C GLY A 562 4.50 19.26 -25.99
N SER A 563 4.42 17.95 -25.73
CA SER A 563 4.18 16.88 -26.70
C SER A 563 3.03 16.01 -26.25
N VAL A 564 2.23 15.47 -27.18
CA VAL A 564 1.16 14.50 -26.90
C VAL A 564 1.69 13.07 -26.97
N VAL A 565 2.68 12.81 -27.80
CA VAL A 565 3.21 11.45 -28.05
C VAL A 565 4.01 10.95 -26.85
N LEU A 566 4.80 11.81 -26.21
CA LEU A 566 5.62 11.42 -25.06
C LEU A 566 4.76 10.97 -23.86
N PRO A 567 3.73 11.72 -23.41
CA PRO A 567 2.83 11.25 -22.37
C PRO A 567 2.11 9.95 -22.70
N LEU A 568 1.60 9.80 -23.92
CA LEU A 568 0.92 8.57 -24.33
C LEU A 568 1.84 7.36 -24.28
N LYS A 569 3.08 7.52 -24.76
CA LYS A 569 4.13 6.49 -24.66
C LYS A 569 4.44 6.15 -23.20
N ALA A 570 4.61 7.16 -22.35
CA ALA A 570 4.91 7.01 -20.93
C ALA A 570 3.83 6.19 -20.20
N VAL A 571 2.56 6.55 -20.43
CA VAL A 571 1.42 5.81 -19.87
C VAL A 571 1.38 4.35 -20.34
N ALA A 572 1.59 4.10 -21.64
CA ALA A 572 1.60 2.74 -22.19
C ALA A 572 2.73 1.87 -21.61
N MET A 573 3.91 2.45 -21.44
CA MET A 573 5.07 1.77 -20.86
C MET A 573 4.87 1.48 -19.38
N ASN A 574 4.30 2.44 -18.62
CA ASN A 574 3.98 2.26 -17.23
C ASN A 574 2.90 1.20 -17.02
N ALA A 575 1.83 1.21 -17.83
CA ALA A 575 0.80 0.19 -17.81
C ALA A 575 1.38 -1.23 -18.03
N LEU A 576 2.37 -1.36 -18.94
CA LEU A 576 3.05 -2.62 -19.19
C LEU A 576 3.87 -3.08 -17.98
N SER A 577 4.61 -2.18 -17.31
CA SER A 577 5.36 -2.49 -16.08
C SER A 577 4.44 -2.88 -14.94
N VAL A 578 3.32 -2.17 -14.78
CA VAL A 578 2.29 -2.46 -13.77
C VAL A 578 1.68 -3.85 -13.99
N ALA A 579 1.31 -4.16 -15.23
CA ALA A 579 0.74 -5.48 -15.57
C ALA A 579 1.74 -6.62 -15.30
N ALA A 580 3.03 -6.43 -15.62
CA ALA A 580 4.07 -7.42 -15.34
C ALA A 580 4.29 -7.62 -13.83
N SER A 581 4.23 -6.55 -13.05
CA SER A 581 4.34 -6.64 -11.60
C SER A 581 3.14 -7.39 -10.98
N PHE A 582 1.92 -7.13 -11.45
CA PHE A 582 0.75 -7.91 -11.04
C PHE A 582 0.84 -9.37 -11.46
N GLY A 583 1.31 -9.64 -12.70
CA GLY A 583 1.55 -11.00 -13.15
C GLY A 583 2.54 -11.74 -12.24
N ALA A 584 3.63 -11.08 -11.87
CA ALA A 584 4.61 -11.63 -10.93
C ALA A 584 4.01 -11.90 -9.54
N LEU A 585 3.15 -11.00 -9.03
CA LEU A 585 2.46 -11.21 -7.75
C LEU A 585 1.49 -12.38 -7.81
N VAL A 586 0.70 -12.51 -8.87
CA VAL A 586 -0.19 -13.67 -9.07
C VAL A 586 0.64 -14.95 -9.09
N TRP A 587 1.75 -14.96 -9.83
CA TRP A 587 2.64 -16.11 -9.92
C TRP A 587 3.28 -16.47 -8.57
N ILE A 588 3.74 -15.49 -7.81
CA ILE A 588 4.38 -15.73 -6.53
C ILE A 588 3.34 -16.01 -5.44
N ILE A 589 2.43 -15.07 -5.16
CA ILE A 589 1.55 -15.12 -3.99
C ILE A 589 0.37 -16.06 -4.21
N GLN A 590 -0.34 -15.96 -5.36
CA GLN A 590 -1.54 -16.75 -5.57
C GLN A 590 -1.21 -18.18 -5.98
N GLN A 591 -0.24 -18.39 -6.88
CA GLN A 591 0.18 -19.72 -7.32
C GLN A 591 1.21 -20.37 -6.37
N GLY A 592 1.75 -19.64 -5.40
CA GLY A 592 2.58 -20.16 -4.33
C GLY A 592 4.05 -20.39 -4.68
N HIS A 593 4.53 -19.82 -5.80
CA HIS A 593 5.95 -19.94 -6.12
C HIS A 593 6.81 -19.20 -5.08
N PHE A 594 7.85 -19.88 -4.58
CA PHE A 594 8.70 -19.40 -3.49
C PHE A 594 8.02 -19.28 -2.12
N ALA A 595 6.81 -19.85 -1.90
CA ALA A 595 6.09 -19.76 -0.64
C ALA A 595 6.94 -20.21 0.56
N ASN A 596 7.70 -21.32 0.42
CA ASN A 596 8.58 -21.83 1.48
C ASN A 596 9.75 -20.88 1.79
N ILE A 597 10.30 -20.18 0.78
CA ILE A 597 11.44 -19.26 0.96
C ILE A 597 10.95 -17.96 1.60
N LEU A 598 9.79 -17.47 1.16
CA LEU A 598 9.21 -16.21 1.61
C LEU A 598 8.31 -16.39 2.84
N ASN A 599 8.14 -17.61 3.33
CA ASN A 599 7.33 -17.97 4.51
C ASN A 599 5.92 -17.37 4.47
N PHE A 600 5.09 -17.83 3.53
CA PHE A 600 3.68 -17.45 3.45
C PHE A 600 2.83 -18.62 2.95
N THR A 601 1.51 -18.53 3.17
CA THR A 601 0.53 -19.47 2.61
C THR A 601 -0.01 -18.91 1.29
N PRO A 602 0.01 -19.68 0.18
CA PRO A 602 -0.60 -19.25 -1.07
C PRO A 602 -2.08 -18.92 -0.89
N GLN A 603 -2.50 -17.75 -1.40
CA GLN A 603 -3.86 -17.25 -1.23
C GLN A 603 -4.25 -16.30 -2.36
N SER A 604 -5.54 -16.01 -2.49
CA SER A 604 -6.03 -14.98 -3.42
C SER A 604 -5.45 -13.61 -3.08
N ILE A 605 -5.40 -12.73 -4.07
CA ILE A 605 -4.89 -11.37 -3.88
C ILE A 605 -5.99 -10.53 -3.20
N GLU A 606 -5.62 -9.83 -2.14
CA GLU A 606 -6.52 -8.93 -1.43
C GLU A 606 -6.96 -7.79 -2.38
N PRO A 607 -8.29 -7.46 -2.47
CA PRO A 607 -8.84 -6.60 -3.52
C PRO A 607 -8.32 -5.17 -3.54
N SER A 608 -7.85 -4.63 -2.42
CA SER A 608 -7.26 -3.28 -2.34
C SER A 608 -5.82 -3.22 -2.86
N LEU A 609 -5.08 -4.35 -2.87
CA LEU A 609 -3.69 -4.41 -3.31
C LEU A 609 -3.47 -3.90 -4.74
N PRO A 610 -4.26 -4.32 -5.76
CA PRO A 610 -4.12 -3.77 -7.11
C PRO A 610 -4.31 -2.26 -7.15
N VAL A 611 -5.25 -1.71 -6.39
CA VAL A 611 -5.52 -0.27 -6.32
C VAL A 611 -4.33 0.47 -5.70
N ILE A 612 -3.87 0.01 -4.52
CA ILE A 612 -2.73 0.60 -3.79
C ILE A 612 -1.50 0.61 -4.68
N MET A 613 -1.15 -0.55 -5.24
CA MET A 613 0.02 -0.70 -6.08
C MET A 613 -0.07 0.14 -7.35
N PHE A 614 -1.22 0.14 -8.05
CA PHE A 614 -1.39 0.98 -9.23
C PHE A 614 -1.17 2.46 -8.89
N CYS A 615 -1.80 2.98 -7.85
CA CYS A 615 -1.70 4.38 -7.46
C CYS A 615 -0.26 4.79 -7.08
N ILE A 616 0.44 3.94 -6.33
CA ILE A 616 1.83 4.18 -5.92
C ILE A 616 2.77 4.06 -7.12
N MET A 617 2.70 2.97 -7.86
CA MET A 617 3.60 2.69 -8.98
C MET A 617 3.47 3.72 -10.09
N PHE A 618 2.21 4.10 -10.43
CA PHE A 618 1.96 5.07 -11.46
C PHE A 618 2.57 6.43 -11.11
N GLY A 619 2.46 6.84 -9.84
CA GLY A 619 3.13 8.05 -9.34
C GLY A 619 4.65 7.96 -9.42
N LEU A 620 5.24 6.92 -8.82
CA LEU A 620 6.71 6.77 -8.71
C LEU A 620 7.41 6.52 -10.06
N SER A 621 6.79 5.75 -10.98
CA SER A 621 7.39 5.50 -12.30
C SER A 621 7.50 6.78 -13.13
N MET A 622 6.47 7.67 -13.04
CA MET A 622 6.45 8.92 -13.79
C MET A 622 7.54 9.90 -13.38
N ASP A 623 7.97 9.89 -12.13
CA ASP A 623 9.01 10.77 -11.61
C ASP A 623 10.31 10.69 -12.38
N TYR A 624 10.77 9.49 -12.57
CA TYR A 624 12.01 9.24 -13.28
C TYR A 624 11.86 9.40 -14.79
N GLU A 625 10.67 9.15 -15.34
CA GLU A 625 10.42 9.37 -16.75
C GLU A 625 10.42 10.87 -17.08
N VAL A 626 9.82 11.70 -16.22
CA VAL A 626 9.89 13.16 -16.30
C VAL A 626 11.34 13.63 -16.32
N LEU A 627 12.17 13.11 -15.42
CA LEU A 627 13.58 13.51 -15.35
C LEU A 627 14.35 13.13 -16.61
N LEU A 628 14.18 11.90 -17.09
CA LEU A 628 14.85 11.43 -18.30
C LEU A 628 14.40 12.21 -19.54
N LEU A 629 13.08 12.32 -19.74
CA LEU A 629 12.51 12.99 -20.91
C LEU A 629 12.83 14.48 -20.93
N SER A 630 12.87 15.16 -19.78
CA SER A 630 13.27 16.57 -19.72
C SER A 630 14.73 16.79 -20.14
N ARG A 631 15.64 15.87 -19.76
CA ARG A 631 17.04 15.91 -20.18
C ARG A 631 17.22 15.62 -21.67
N ILE A 632 16.48 14.63 -22.19
CA ILE A 632 16.46 14.35 -23.62
C ILE A 632 15.92 15.55 -24.41
N GLN A 633 14.86 16.19 -23.89
CA GLN A 633 14.28 17.39 -24.51
C GLN A 633 15.27 18.56 -24.57
N GLU A 634 15.96 18.83 -23.44
CA GLU A 634 16.99 19.87 -23.36
C GLU A 634 18.06 19.66 -24.44
N GLU A 635 18.56 18.43 -24.56
CA GLU A 635 19.58 18.11 -25.56
C GLU A 635 19.05 18.14 -27.01
N TYR A 636 17.79 17.69 -27.21
CA TYR A 636 17.16 17.78 -28.54
C TYR A 636 16.95 19.22 -28.98
N LEU A 637 16.53 20.13 -28.09
CA LEU A 637 16.39 21.55 -28.40
C LEU A 637 17.73 22.19 -28.73
N ARG A 638 18.84 21.68 -28.16
CA ARG A 638 20.20 22.17 -28.41
C ARG A 638 20.78 21.66 -29.74
N THR A 639 20.54 20.36 -30.06
CA THR A 639 21.25 19.70 -31.20
C THR A 639 20.37 19.46 -32.42
N GLY A 640 19.04 19.40 -32.25
CA GLY A 640 18.09 18.99 -33.30
C GLY A 640 18.15 17.51 -33.67
N ASP A 641 19.10 16.73 -33.12
CA ASP A 641 19.26 15.29 -33.37
C ASP A 641 18.63 14.47 -32.25
N ASN A 642 17.55 13.75 -32.58
CA ASN A 642 16.83 12.90 -31.63
C ASN A 642 17.69 11.73 -31.11
N THR A 643 18.55 11.16 -31.95
CA THR A 643 19.38 9.99 -31.57
C THR A 643 20.50 10.42 -30.63
N ALA A 644 21.20 11.49 -30.95
CA ALA A 644 22.22 12.07 -30.09
C ALA A 644 21.64 12.55 -28.75
N ALA A 645 20.45 13.17 -28.79
CA ALA A 645 19.74 13.62 -27.59
C ALA A 645 19.37 12.47 -26.64
N VAL A 646 18.87 11.35 -27.18
CA VAL A 646 18.52 10.17 -26.39
C VAL A 646 19.78 9.57 -25.75
N ALA A 647 20.86 9.38 -26.50
CA ALA A 647 22.11 8.82 -26.02
C ALA A 647 22.74 9.70 -24.90
N SER A 648 22.81 11.02 -25.14
CA SER A 648 23.35 11.99 -24.18
C SER A 648 22.47 12.14 -22.94
N GLY A 649 21.14 12.18 -23.12
CA GLY A 649 20.18 12.26 -22.01
C GLY A 649 20.25 11.04 -21.11
N LEU A 650 20.35 9.83 -21.69
CA LEU A 650 20.48 8.58 -20.94
C LEU A 650 21.83 8.52 -20.20
N GLU A 651 22.93 8.94 -20.82
CA GLU A 651 24.24 8.98 -20.18
C GLU A 651 24.27 9.88 -18.95
N ARG A 652 23.72 11.11 -19.07
CA ARG A 652 23.73 12.08 -17.98
C ARG A 652 22.78 11.71 -16.83
N SER A 653 21.68 11.02 -17.12
CA SER A 653 20.66 10.66 -16.13
C SER A 653 20.79 9.23 -15.61
N GLY A 654 21.31 8.32 -16.43
CA GLY A 654 21.25 6.87 -16.19
C GLY A 654 21.89 6.44 -14.88
N ARG A 655 23.08 6.95 -14.54
CA ARG A 655 23.75 6.61 -13.27
C ARG A 655 22.94 7.04 -12.05
N LEU A 656 22.36 8.24 -12.08
CA LEU A 656 21.55 8.76 -10.97
C LEU A 656 20.24 7.98 -10.84
N ILE A 657 19.55 7.76 -11.96
CA ILE A 657 18.27 7.03 -11.98
C ILE A 657 18.47 5.59 -11.52
N THR A 658 19.53 4.92 -11.96
CA THR A 658 19.81 3.54 -11.52
C THR A 658 20.17 3.48 -10.04
N GLY A 659 20.92 4.46 -9.54
CA GLY A 659 21.24 4.56 -8.13
C GLY A 659 19.99 4.77 -7.27
N ALA A 660 19.12 5.67 -7.69
CA ALA A 660 17.83 5.94 -7.06
C ALA A 660 16.92 4.70 -7.08
N ALA A 661 16.79 4.08 -8.25
CA ALA A 661 16.00 2.84 -8.39
C ALA A 661 16.55 1.69 -7.52
N ALA A 662 17.87 1.54 -7.44
CA ALA A 662 18.46 0.52 -6.57
C ALA A 662 18.15 0.75 -5.09
N ILE A 663 18.15 2.02 -4.65
CA ILE A 663 17.77 2.38 -3.27
C ILE A 663 16.29 2.08 -3.04
N MET A 664 15.41 2.48 -3.96
CA MET A 664 13.97 2.19 -3.86
C MET A 664 13.68 0.69 -3.83
N VAL A 665 14.28 -0.09 -4.75
CA VAL A 665 14.18 -1.56 -4.75
C VAL A 665 14.66 -2.12 -3.42
N GLY A 666 15.78 -1.64 -2.89
CA GLY A 666 16.30 -2.08 -1.59
C GLY A 666 15.32 -1.81 -0.43
N VAL A 667 14.72 -0.63 -0.40
CA VAL A 667 13.68 -0.28 0.59
C VAL A 667 12.46 -1.21 0.43
N PHE A 668 11.95 -1.39 -0.79
CA PHE A 668 10.77 -2.23 -1.02
C PHE A 668 11.03 -3.72 -0.74
N VAL A 669 12.25 -4.21 -1.01
CA VAL A 669 12.66 -5.58 -0.64
C VAL A 669 12.67 -5.75 0.88
N ALA A 670 13.03 -4.73 1.66
CA ALA A 670 12.94 -4.81 3.12
C ALA A 670 11.48 -5.02 3.59
N PHE A 671 10.51 -4.38 2.93
CA PHE A 671 9.07 -4.63 3.18
C PHE A 671 8.59 -5.98 2.61
N ALA A 672 9.20 -6.51 1.57
CA ALA A 672 8.92 -7.85 1.06
C ALA A 672 9.31 -8.97 2.05
N LEU A 673 10.16 -8.67 3.05
CA LEU A 673 10.52 -9.57 4.15
C LEU A 673 9.51 -9.55 5.31
N ALA A 674 8.44 -8.75 5.23
CA ALA A 674 7.37 -8.71 6.22
C ALA A 674 6.73 -10.09 6.42
N ASP A 675 6.19 -10.33 7.60
CA ASP A 675 5.48 -11.56 7.92
C ASP A 675 4.00 -11.50 7.45
N VAL A 676 3.38 -10.31 7.48
CA VAL A 676 2.02 -10.10 6.95
C VAL A 676 2.03 -10.10 5.43
N VAL A 677 1.28 -11.03 4.80
CA VAL A 677 1.29 -11.24 3.34
C VAL A 677 0.89 -10.00 2.54
N ILE A 678 0.00 -9.15 3.06
CA ILE A 678 -0.42 -7.91 2.39
C ILE A 678 0.78 -6.96 2.24
N ILE A 679 1.51 -6.70 3.32
CA ILE A 679 2.70 -5.83 3.31
C ILE A 679 3.81 -6.43 2.44
N LYS A 680 4.04 -7.74 2.57
CA LYS A 680 4.96 -8.51 1.72
C LYS A 680 4.64 -8.32 0.25
N SER A 681 3.37 -8.42 -0.13
CA SER A 681 2.89 -8.29 -1.52
C SER A 681 3.12 -6.87 -2.06
N VAL A 682 2.82 -5.83 -1.26
CA VAL A 682 3.11 -4.43 -1.63
C VAL A 682 4.60 -4.23 -1.85
N GLY A 683 5.44 -4.65 -0.89
CA GLY A 683 6.89 -4.53 -0.98
C GLY A 683 7.47 -5.24 -2.19
N LEU A 684 7.08 -6.51 -2.39
CA LEU A 684 7.54 -7.34 -3.51
C LEU A 684 7.09 -6.78 -4.85
N GLY A 685 5.82 -6.42 -4.96
CA GLY A 685 5.25 -5.89 -6.20
C GLY A 685 5.87 -4.56 -6.60
N LEU A 686 6.07 -3.64 -5.65
CA LEU A 686 6.74 -2.36 -5.91
C LEU A 686 8.22 -2.56 -6.24
N ALA A 687 8.93 -3.49 -5.57
CA ALA A 687 10.32 -3.81 -5.89
C ALA A 687 10.48 -4.32 -7.32
N ILE A 688 9.63 -5.27 -7.73
CA ILE A 688 9.62 -5.82 -9.10
C ILE A 688 9.29 -4.71 -10.12
N ALA A 689 8.28 -3.90 -9.84
CA ALA A 689 7.87 -2.83 -10.73
C ALA A 689 8.97 -1.82 -10.99
N VAL A 690 9.59 -1.30 -9.92
CA VAL A 690 10.70 -0.32 -10.05
C VAL A 690 11.91 -0.95 -10.70
N ALA A 691 12.22 -2.21 -10.41
CA ALA A 691 13.32 -2.93 -11.06
C ALA A 691 13.07 -3.10 -12.56
N LEU A 692 11.87 -3.52 -12.98
CA LEU A 692 11.49 -3.65 -14.38
C LEU A 692 11.53 -2.29 -15.11
N ASP A 693 10.99 -1.26 -14.48
CA ASP A 693 10.95 0.07 -15.04
C ASP A 693 12.36 0.66 -15.23
N ALA A 694 13.21 0.60 -14.21
CA ALA A 694 14.57 1.14 -14.27
C ALA A 694 15.49 0.37 -15.23
N THR A 695 15.27 -0.94 -15.44
CA THR A 695 16.11 -1.80 -16.29
C THR A 695 15.51 -1.97 -17.69
N LEU A 696 14.45 -2.76 -17.82
CA LEU A 696 13.91 -3.11 -19.14
C LEU A 696 13.27 -1.92 -19.85
N VAL A 697 12.43 -1.16 -19.14
CA VAL A 697 11.69 -0.07 -19.79
C VAL A 697 12.62 1.06 -20.16
N ARG A 698 13.39 1.60 -19.23
CA ARG A 698 14.22 2.79 -19.49
C ARG A 698 15.48 2.50 -20.28
N ALA A 699 16.16 1.39 -20.01
CA ALA A 699 17.38 1.08 -20.71
C ALA A 699 17.16 0.56 -22.12
N LEU A 700 16.02 -0.12 -22.38
CA LEU A 700 15.77 -0.81 -23.65
C LEU A 700 14.55 -0.24 -24.40
N VAL A 701 13.37 -0.18 -23.76
CA VAL A 701 12.13 0.21 -24.45
C VAL A 701 12.13 1.71 -24.80
N VAL A 702 12.56 2.59 -23.88
CA VAL A 702 12.59 4.06 -24.13
C VAL A 702 13.48 4.42 -25.31
N PRO A 703 14.78 4.05 -25.36
CA PRO A 703 15.61 4.42 -26.50
C PRO A 703 15.17 3.74 -27.80
N ALA A 704 14.68 2.50 -27.77
CA ALA A 704 14.15 1.83 -28.95
C ALA A 704 12.94 2.56 -29.54
N THR A 705 11.93 2.86 -28.71
CA THR A 705 10.71 3.57 -29.14
C THR A 705 11.00 5.01 -29.58
N MET A 706 11.89 5.73 -28.88
CA MET A 706 12.28 7.09 -29.28
C MET A 706 13.02 7.11 -30.61
N ARG A 707 13.80 6.07 -30.92
CA ARG A 707 14.46 5.94 -32.22
C ARG A 707 13.44 5.66 -33.34
N LEU A 708 12.46 4.78 -33.09
CA LEU A 708 11.43 4.42 -34.08
C LEU A 708 10.49 5.60 -34.39
N LEU A 709 10.08 6.33 -33.37
CA LEU A 709 9.20 7.49 -33.53
C LEU A 709 9.94 8.75 -34.06
N GLY A 710 11.25 8.86 -33.84
CA GLY A 710 12.07 9.95 -34.35
C GLY A 710 11.50 11.32 -33.99
N ARG A 711 11.20 12.13 -35.03
CA ARG A 711 10.64 13.51 -34.87
C ARG A 711 9.19 13.50 -34.34
N ALA A 712 8.44 12.41 -34.54
CA ALA A 712 7.06 12.29 -34.03
C ALA A 712 6.97 12.35 -32.50
N ASN A 713 8.05 12.00 -31.77
CA ASN A 713 8.09 12.15 -30.30
C ASN A 713 7.76 13.58 -29.84
N TRP A 714 8.09 14.58 -30.67
CA TRP A 714 7.97 16.01 -30.34
C TRP A 714 6.72 16.64 -30.96
N TRP A 715 5.77 15.84 -31.47
CA TRP A 715 4.56 16.35 -32.11
C TRP A 715 3.61 16.98 -31.11
N SER A 716 3.11 18.18 -31.44
CA SER A 716 2.10 18.88 -30.66
C SER A 716 1.06 19.48 -31.62
N PRO A 717 -0.25 19.27 -31.41
CA PRO A 717 -1.33 19.79 -32.26
C PRO A 717 -1.45 21.31 -32.20
N TRP A 718 -0.93 21.93 -31.14
CA TRP A 718 -1.00 23.36 -30.92
C TRP A 718 0.40 23.96 -30.80
N ARG A 719 0.59 25.17 -31.40
CA ARG A 719 1.84 25.93 -31.29
C ARG A 719 2.25 26.34 -29.87
N LEU A 720 1.57 25.84 -28.84
CA LEU A 720 1.88 26.03 -27.42
C LEU A 720 3.28 25.51 -27.05
N GLY A 721 3.79 24.51 -27.74
CA GLY A 721 5.16 23.98 -27.52
C GLY A 721 6.27 24.99 -27.92
N ARG A 722 5.92 26.06 -28.64
CA ARG A 722 6.89 27.12 -29.03
C ARG A 722 7.13 28.19 -27.94
N ARG A 723 6.33 28.26 -26.87
CA ARG A 723 6.47 29.29 -25.81
C ARG A 723 7.44 28.91 -24.68
N VAL A 724 7.92 27.67 -24.63
CA VAL A 724 9.05 27.29 -23.76
C VAL A 724 10.33 27.30 -24.63
N ARG A 725 10.66 28.41 -25.25
CA ARG A 725 11.99 28.62 -25.81
C ARG A 725 12.93 28.90 -24.64
N PHE A 726 13.76 27.93 -24.30
CA PHE A 726 15.06 28.21 -23.75
C PHE A 726 15.85 28.91 -24.90
N GLU A 727 16.04 30.20 -24.83
CA GLU A 727 17.01 30.86 -25.73
C GLU A 727 18.38 30.23 -25.43
N PRO A 728 19.06 29.69 -26.46
CA PRO A 728 20.41 29.18 -26.27
C PRO A 728 21.31 30.39 -25.95
N ALA A 729 22.06 30.29 -24.87
CA ALA A 729 23.09 31.26 -24.48
C ALA A 729 24.33 31.18 -25.41
N SER A 730 24.11 31.19 -26.73
CA SER A 730 25.20 31.11 -27.71
C SER A 730 24.87 31.85 -29.02
N ALA A 731 24.56 33.13 -28.93
CA ALA A 731 24.52 33.98 -30.12
C ALA A 731 25.01 35.41 -29.80
N THR A 732 26.19 35.55 -29.21
CA THR A 732 26.96 36.79 -29.22
C THR A 732 28.43 36.47 -28.89
N MET A 733 29.08 35.76 -29.78
CA MET A 733 30.53 35.80 -29.93
C MET A 733 30.85 35.68 -31.43
N ASP A 734 30.49 36.71 -32.19
CA ASP A 734 31.09 37.10 -33.46
C ASP A 734 30.52 38.49 -33.82
N ALA A 735 31.16 39.54 -33.29
CA ALA A 735 31.28 40.90 -33.84
C ALA A 735 32.33 41.66 -33.04
#